data_df8665629f204329fd29d276dbca3986
#
_entry.id   df8665629f204329fd29d276dbca3986
#
_cell.length_a   1.000
_cell.length_b   1.000
_cell.length_c   1.000
_cell.angle_alpha   90.00
_cell.angle_beta   90.00
_cell.angle_gamma   90.00
#
_symmetry.space_group_name_H-M   'P 1'
#
loop_
_entity.id
_entity.type
_entity.pdbx_description
1 polymer ?
#
loop_
_entity_poly.entity_id
_entity_poly.type
_entity_poly.pdbx_seq_one_letter_code
_entity_poly.pdbx_strand_id
1 'polypeptide(L)'
;MLIGCFACQENQQDPQDTTQQQEQTQEPTDEVDRSQPQTGPFENTTNLTFEKQTVTEKEMIISEEHEYDAGNPDPVFAIGEGKAKGGLVTLNADTVANFNIGVKFNDTVTAKYEFKLTSSEPEPEANYDSAYIGLRLSGTGTAPNHESSRVWFLMKDQKIGLRTGKWPGCTMVPCPVDFSQGVRLIIEDDPVANVISIFYLDGDVKTPLAKLVILEDKLEFYMEGSQTPDITEPLEEPVEKTGYARIWTHHMRKVLKINDIKVSGETTASTTDPVDMLNSRDVFADTWVATDDVGRTTPVGNDTAAPGDKKVGIFYFMWHNASEQGQYNLYDHTAAYLSGGVDAVWDLIPQGNLGFAHYWAEPYFGYYNSDDEWVIRKHGYMLAEAGIDFIYVDATNGIIYERNLETLLRVWSEMRTEGYAVPQICFHCGNTESLAAASLTFLWNNYYSTGKYQDMWFMWEGKPLIFFPDSLKRTLPDEMKTFFTSRQSWAFTSDSWYTTKDGKGRWAWADMYPQSPGLSPSGEVEQMIVMCGFWANGSGGTNGGRSYTHKNGIPDYEGDWDFGYALMNTTSGLGLAFQEHFDYAKEVDPPLIMITGWNEWWAGRWGGGSGNLAQGQTICNEYRVDEKNPKYQWYYVDSFNTEYSRDIEPMTGGFNDNYFYQMVQNIRQYKGSRVQEAASEQWAIDIEGDLGQWYIVGPEYRDYQGDTVDRDHFSYVGNFRYTNTSGRNDFVTCKVSSDAENLYFYAECAKDITAPEGTNWMNLFIDADCNAQTGWYGYDYLINRSQADGKVSVEKFIGNDTWELETVGEAAYNLRGNVLQIKIARSVMNLGDTFDFKWADNSVSDGDVMQFLDLGDAAPNDRFNYRYTTEQTEIKLPDALTDDMIVLKAGSYNAFAGGKQVRLDASSTKAVLMGRGEDFYLPLAFVEEVIGVSCQGLETFNHYGITYVMPAQAIAAAGKVVTISEDGLVVISSSAIEDADILTTLYRSLM
;
A
#
# COMPACT_ATOMS: atom_id res chain seq x y z
N MET A 1 12.81 13.92 30.27
CA MET A 1 12.16 14.26 31.55
C MET A 1 11.05 13.27 31.77
N LEU A 2 10.95 12.71 32.95
CA LEU A 2 10.06 11.59 33.24
C LEU A 2 8.58 12.03 33.14
N ILE A 3 7.88 11.52 32.17
CA ILE A 3 6.43 11.45 32.16
C ILE A 3 6.07 10.12 32.78
N GLY A 4 5.61 10.15 34.04
CA GLY A 4 5.13 8.96 34.72
C GLY A 4 3.71 8.67 34.26
N CYS A 5 3.52 7.67 33.43
CA CYS A 5 2.21 7.09 33.15
C CYS A 5 1.77 6.24 34.33
N PHE A 6 0.64 6.56 34.93
CA PHE A 6 -0.07 5.66 35.83
C PHE A 6 -0.80 4.62 35.00
N ALA A 7 -0.35 3.38 35.10
CA ALA A 7 -1.09 2.24 34.59
C ALA A 7 -2.34 2.00 35.44
N CYS A 8 -3.51 2.01 34.84
CA CYS A 8 -4.69 1.41 35.45
C CYS A 8 -4.54 -0.11 35.42
N GLN A 9 -4.55 -0.75 36.57
CA GLN A 9 -4.64 -2.20 36.67
C GLN A 9 -6.04 -2.65 36.29
N GLU A 10 -6.17 -3.41 35.23
CA GLU A 10 -7.37 -4.15 34.92
C GLU A 10 -7.45 -5.43 35.78
N ASN A 11 -8.57 -5.58 36.46
CA ASN A 11 -8.96 -6.82 37.09
C ASN A 11 -9.60 -7.74 36.02
N GLN A 12 -8.92 -8.85 35.77
CA GLN A 12 -9.50 -9.93 34.99
C GLN A 12 -10.63 -10.59 35.78
N GLN A 13 -11.82 -10.61 35.23
CA GLN A 13 -12.87 -11.59 35.51
C GLN A 13 -13.48 -12.07 34.20
N ASP A 14 -13.26 -13.35 33.92
CA ASP A 14 -13.90 -14.13 32.89
C ASP A 14 -15.41 -14.18 33.09
N PRO A 15 -16.19 -14.10 32.02
CA PRO A 15 -17.48 -14.79 32.00
C PRO A 15 -17.60 -15.74 30.79
N GLN A 16 -18.02 -16.91 31.13
CA GLN A 16 -18.39 -18.03 30.27
C GLN A 16 -19.52 -17.71 29.27
N ASP A 17 -19.25 -18.13 28.05
CA ASP A 17 -20.04 -18.91 27.09
C ASP A 17 -21.56 -18.82 27.10
N THR A 18 -22.14 -18.31 26.02
CA THR A 18 -23.39 -18.87 25.44
C THR A 18 -23.44 -18.60 23.91
N THR A 19 -23.20 -19.66 23.18
CA THR A 19 -23.40 -19.84 21.73
C THR A 19 -24.85 -19.64 21.30
N GLN A 20 -25.08 -18.86 20.25
CA GLN A 20 -26.11 -19.16 19.27
C GLN A 20 -25.59 -18.87 17.86
N GLN A 21 -25.42 -19.95 17.12
CA GLN A 21 -25.12 -19.96 15.69
C GLN A 21 -26.33 -19.50 14.89
N GLN A 22 -26.14 -18.56 13.98
CA GLN A 22 -26.90 -18.46 12.75
C GLN A 22 -25.95 -18.71 11.58
N GLU A 23 -26.16 -19.80 10.89
CA GLU A 23 -25.51 -20.10 9.62
C GLU A 23 -25.96 -19.08 8.55
N GLN A 24 -25.06 -18.27 8.09
CA GLN A 24 -25.13 -17.65 6.77
C GLN A 24 -24.14 -18.37 5.87
N THR A 25 -24.63 -18.93 4.80
CA THR A 25 -23.82 -19.51 3.72
C THR A 25 -23.12 -18.39 2.98
N GLN A 26 -21.82 -18.23 3.24
CA GLN A 26 -20.93 -17.43 2.40
C GLN A 26 -20.38 -18.31 1.27
N GLU A 27 -20.40 -17.78 0.07
CA GLU A 27 -19.56 -18.28 -1.03
C GLU A 27 -18.08 -18.09 -0.67
N PRO A 28 -17.19 -19.01 -1.03
CA PRO A 28 -15.78 -18.88 -0.69
C PRO A 28 -15.13 -17.80 -1.58
N THR A 29 -14.82 -16.67 -1.02
CA THR A 29 -13.79 -15.79 -1.55
C THR A 29 -12.45 -16.38 -1.12
N ASP A 30 -11.53 -16.57 -2.03
CA ASP A 30 -10.15 -16.97 -1.76
C ASP A 30 -9.38 -15.79 -1.12
N GLU A 31 -9.80 -15.38 0.07
CA GLU A 31 -9.09 -14.38 0.86
C GLU A 31 -7.84 -15.02 1.48
N VAL A 32 -6.68 -14.55 1.08
CA VAL A 32 -5.41 -14.92 1.73
C VAL A 32 -5.41 -14.33 3.13
N ASP A 33 -5.57 -15.16 4.15
CA ASP A 33 -5.49 -14.75 5.55
C ASP A 33 -4.05 -14.38 5.93
N ARG A 34 -3.70 -13.12 5.74
CA ARG A 34 -2.38 -12.57 6.08
C ARG A 34 -2.15 -12.40 7.59
N SER A 35 -3.16 -12.62 8.41
CA SER A 35 -3.00 -12.66 9.87
C SER A 35 -2.28 -13.92 10.35
N GLN A 36 -2.23 -14.95 9.51
CA GLN A 36 -1.48 -16.16 9.79
C GLN A 36 0.02 -15.95 9.54
N PRO A 37 0.91 -16.73 10.19
CA PRO A 37 2.34 -16.65 9.94
C PRO A 37 2.63 -16.83 8.45
N GLN A 38 3.25 -15.81 7.84
CA GLN A 38 3.69 -15.85 6.47
C GLN A 38 5.01 -16.60 6.40
N THR A 39 5.26 -17.26 5.28
CA THR A 39 6.45 -18.09 5.10
C THR A 39 7.69 -17.23 4.90
N GLY A 40 8.55 -17.20 5.88
CA GLY A 40 9.85 -16.52 5.87
C GLY A 40 9.81 -15.05 6.32
N PRO A 41 10.87 -14.54 6.91
CA PRO A 41 11.03 -13.13 7.17
C PRO A 41 11.26 -12.42 5.84
N PHE A 42 10.27 -11.60 5.39
CA PHE A 42 10.33 -10.88 4.13
C PHE A 42 10.46 -11.81 2.90
N GLU A 43 9.47 -12.67 2.70
CA GLU A 43 9.24 -13.16 1.35
C GLU A 43 9.17 -11.92 0.45
N ASN A 44 10.07 -11.86 -0.52
CA ASN A 44 10.01 -10.83 -1.51
C ASN A 44 8.60 -10.84 -2.11
N THR A 45 7.98 -9.69 -2.23
CA THR A 45 6.74 -9.51 -3.01
C THR A 45 6.86 -10.04 -4.43
N THR A 46 8.09 -10.18 -4.95
CA THR A 46 8.43 -10.94 -6.16
C THR A 46 7.97 -12.40 -6.13
N ASN A 47 7.84 -13.06 -4.99
CA ASN A 47 7.29 -14.42 -4.95
C ASN A 47 5.80 -14.46 -5.32
N LEU A 48 5.04 -13.43 -4.98
CA LEU A 48 3.62 -13.30 -5.37
C LEU A 48 3.47 -13.04 -6.87
N THR A 49 4.42 -12.33 -7.50
CA THR A 49 4.43 -12.09 -8.94
C THR A 49 4.71 -13.35 -9.74
N PHE A 50 5.48 -14.30 -9.20
CA PHE A 50 5.76 -15.57 -9.92
C PHE A 50 4.58 -16.53 -9.94
N GLU A 51 3.74 -16.51 -8.95
CA GLU A 51 2.51 -17.31 -8.99
C GLU A 51 1.54 -16.85 -10.09
N LYS A 52 1.68 -15.60 -10.54
CA LYS A 52 0.83 -14.96 -11.56
C LYS A 52 1.34 -15.13 -13.00
N GLN A 53 2.52 -15.70 -13.23
CA GLN A 53 3.06 -15.85 -14.58
C GLN A 53 2.81 -17.25 -15.15
N THR A 54 2.08 -17.31 -16.26
CA THR A 54 1.99 -18.50 -17.11
C THR A 54 3.31 -18.71 -17.84
N VAL A 55 4.26 -19.31 -17.19
CA VAL A 55 5.54 -19.63 -17.81
C VAL A 55 5.69 -21.13 -17.87
N THR A 56 5.72 -21.65 -19.07
CA THR A 56 5.81 -23.08 -19.35
C THR A 56 7.14 -23.70 -18.98
N GLU A 57 8.22 -22.91 -18.91
CA GLU A 57 9.55 -23.40 -18.49
C GLU A 57 10.43 -22.22 -18.03
N LYS A 58 11.00 -22.29 -16.81
CA LYS A 58 11.95 -21.30 -16.29
C LYS A 58 13.23 -21.93 -15.77
N GLU A 59 14.34 -21.27 -16.06
CA GLU A 59 15.65 -21.64 -15.57
C GLU A 59 16.13 -20.58 -14.56
N MET A 60 16.44 -21.02 -13.35
CA MET A 60 17.04 -20.17 -12.29
C MET A 60 18.55 -20.37 -12.30
N ILE A 61 19.32 -19.29 -12.41
CA ILE A 61 20.76 -19.32 -12.42
C ILE A 61 21.29 -18.38 -11.32
N ILE A 62 21.96 -18.93 -10.32
CA ILE A 62 22.63 -18.17 -9.25
C ILE A 62 23.98 -17.67 -9.76
N SER A 63 24.25 -16.34 -9.68
CA SER A 63 25.42 -15.73 -10.30
C SER A 63 26.51 -15.22 -9.38
N GLU A 64 26.22 -15.04 -8.08
CA GLU A 64 27.14 -14.50 -7.09
C GLU A 64 27.45 -15.51 -5.99
N GLU A 65 28.61 -15.34 -5.31
CA GLU A 65 28.93 -16.15 -4.15
C GLU A 65 28.22 -15.61 -2.93
N HIS A 66 27.44 -16.45 -2.28
CA HIS A 66 26.73 -16.13 -1.05
C HIS A 66 27.19 -17.06 0.07
N GLU A 67 27.53 -16.48 1.22
CA GLU A 67 27.92 -17.21 2.41
C GLU A 67 26.89 -16.96 3.50
N TYR A 68 26.26 -18.01 3.97
CA TYR A 68 25.24 -17.99 5.03
C TYR A 68 25.70 -18.75 6.25
N ASP A 69 25.59 -18.11 7.40
CA ASP A 69 25.89 -18.70 8.70
C ASP A 69 24.71 -18.54 9.66
N ALA A 70 24.83 -19.03 10.88
CA ALA A 70 23.78 -19.03 11.90
C ALA A 70 23.31 -17.64 12.36
N GLY A 71 23.74 -16.57 11.78
CA GLY A 71 23.35 -15.19 12.09
C GLY A 71 22.62 -14.48 10.95
N ASN A 72 22.54 -15.12 9.79
CA ASN A 72 21.85 -14.55 8.63
C ASN A 72 20.45 -15.13 8.49
N PRO A 73 19.45 -14.32 8.08
CA PRO A 73 18.13 -14.84 7.74
C PRO A 73 18.25 -15.86 6.61
N ASP A 74 17.41 -16.89 6.65
CA ASP A 74 17.40 -17.91 5.62
C ASP A 74 17.11 -17.31 4.25
N PRO A 75 17.99 -17.49 3.26
CA PRO A 75 17.75 -16.92 1.96
C PRO A 75 16.60 -17.65 1.26
N VAL A 76 15.68 -16.90 0.72
CA VAL A 76 14.68 -17.36 -0.23
C VAL A 76 15.12 -16.88 -1.60
N PHE A 77 15.38 -17.78 -2.53
CA PHE A 77 15.71 -17.43 -3.90
C PHE A 77 14.50 -17.69 -4.77
N ALA A 78 13.94 -16.62 -5.30
CA ALA A 78 12.89 -16.69 -6.30
C ALA A 78 13.50 -16.87 -7.71
N ILE A 79 12.75 -17.46 -8.63
CA ILE A 79 13.13 -17.45 -10.03
C ILE A 79 13.11 -16.00 -10.51
N GLY A 80 14.22 -15.53 -11.09
CA GLY A 80 14.25 -14.26 -11.76
C GLY A 80 14.80 -13.09 -10.98
N GLU A 81 15.11 -13.22 -9.72
CA GLU A 81 15.93 -12.19 -9.06
C GLU A 81 17.32 -12.18 -9.72
N GLY A 82 17.56 -11.12 -10.51
CA GLY A 82 18.79 -10.94 -11.32
C GLY A 82 20.11 -10.84 -10.54
N LYS A 83 20.12 -11.19 -9.26
CA LYS A 83 21.27 -11.19 -8.35
C LYS A 83 21.98 -12.51 -8.25
N ALA A 84 21.57 -13.53 -9.00
CA ALA A 84 22.16 -14.84 -8.79
C ALA A 84 22.42 -15.60 -10.10
N LYS A 85 23.47 -15.24 -10.86
CA LYS A 85 23.98 -16.00 -12.02
C LYS A 85 25.36 -16.59 -11.72
N GLY A 86 25.45 -17.95 -11.59
CA GLY A 86 26.74 -18.67 -11.51
C GLY A 86 27.45 -18.64 -10.17
N GLY A 87 26.76 -18.28 -9.08
CA GLY A 87 27.34 -18.15 -7.76
C GLY A 87 27.41 -19.44 -6.96
N LEU A 88 28.11 -19.35 -5.86
CA LEU A 88 28.28 -20.39 -4.87
C LEU A 88 27.50 -20.03 -3.61
N VAL A 89 26.54 -20.85 -3.22
CA VAL A 89 25.89 -20.74 -1.90
C VAL A 89 26.62 -21.64 -0.95
N THR A 90 27.13 -21.06 0.12
CA THR A 90 27.81 -21.81 1.20
C THR A 90 26.95 -21.74 2.46
N LEU A 91 26.42 -22.87 2.90
CA LEU A 91 25.70 -23.00 4.16
C LEU A 91 26.70 -23.40 5.25
N ASN A 92 27.09 -22.44 6.08
CA ASN A 92 27.97 -22.63 7.21
C ASN A 92 27.11 -22.67 8.46
N ALA A 93 27.05 -23.77 9.15
CA ALA A 93 26.20 -23.80 10.34
C ALA A 93 26.72 -24.66 11.47
N ASP A 94 26.98 -24.04 12.60
CA ASP A 94 26.96 -24.70 13.90
C ASP A 94 25.53 -25.02 14.38
N THR A 95 24.49 -24.50 13.66
CA THR A 95 23.08 -24.68 14.02
C THR A 95 22.27 -25.20 12.84
N VAL A 96 21.43 -24.37 12.26
CA VAL A 96 20.56 -24.69 11.13
C VAL A 96 20.73 -23.63 10.06
N ALA A 97 21.00 -24.03 8.84
CA ALA A 97 21.02 -23.13 7.69
C ALA A 97 20.13 -23.71 6.58
N ASN A 98 19.33 -22.86 5.99
CA ASN A 98 18.38 -23.21 4.94
C ASN A 98 18.67 -22.45 3.66
N PHE A 99 18.46 -23.12 2.54
CA PHE A 99 18.38 -22.51 1.22
C PHE A 99 17.04 -22.88 0.63
N ASN A 100 16.18 -21.88 0.45
CA ASN A 100 14.83 -22.07 -0.08
C ASN A 100 14.78 -21.76 -1.56
N ILE A 101 14.17 -22.65 -2.33
CA ILE A 101 13.84 -22.41 -3.72
C ILE A 101 12.40 -21.90 -3.74
N GLY A 102 12.22 -20.58 -3.92
CA GLY A 102 10.95 -19.88 -3.79
C GLY A 102 10.01 -20.05 -4.98
N VAL A 103 9.94 -21.26 -5.53
CA VAL A 103 9.07 -21.58 -6.66
C VAL A 103 8.20 -22.75 -6.33
N LYS A 104 6.91 -22.59 -6.55
CA LYS A 104 5.92 -23.64 -6.50
C LYS A 104 5.50 -24.00 -7.93
N PHE A 105 5.79 -25.22 -8.37
CA PHE A 105 5.34 -25.72 -9.66
C PHE A 105 3.93 -26.29 -9.58
N ASN A 106 3.22 -26.30 -10.70
CA ASN A 106 1.88 -26.88 -10.77
C ASN A 106 1.91 -28.41 -10.70
N ASP A 107 0.75 -29.05 -10.61
CA ASP A 107 0.59 -30.48 -10.45
C ASP A 107 0.37 -31.25 -11.78
N THR A 108 0.61 -30.60 -12.91
CA THR A 108 0.34 -31.16 -14.23
C THR A 108 1.60 -31.55 -15.01
N VAL A 109 2.74 -30.94 -14.65
CA VAL A 109 4.01 -31.11 -15.35
C VAL A 109 5.13 -31.48 -14.36
N THR A 110 6.07 -32.34 -14.81
CA THR A 110 7.23 -32.71 -14.00
C THR A 110 8.12 -31.49 -13.73
N ALA A 111 8.32 -31.18 -12.49
CA ALA A 111 9.29 -30.17 -12.06
C ALA A 111 10.70 -30.76 -12.00
N LYS A 112 11.70 -29.97 -12.41
CA LYS A 112 13.09 -30.38 -12.39
C LYS A 112 13.93 -29.41 -11.59
N TYR A 113 14.73 -29.93 -10.67
CA TYR A 113 15.71 -29.21 -9.87
C TYR A 113 17.10 -29.78 -10.19
N GLU A 114 18.01 -28.92 -10.61
CA GLU A 114 19.39 -29.28 -10.94
C GLU A 114 20.35 -28.37 -10.17
N PHE A 115 21.30 -28.93 -9.45
CA PHE A 115 22.31 -28.18 -8.72
C PHE A 115 23.55 -29.02 -8.45
N LYS A 116 24.69 -28.36 -8.28
CA LYS A 116 25.91 -29.01 -7.82
C LYS A 116 25.99 -28.90 -6.30
N LEU A 117 26.03 -30.06 -5.64
CA LEU A 117 26.13 -30.18 -4.19
C LEU A 117 27.52 -30.69 -3.78
N THR A 118 28.19 -29.96 -2.90
CA THR A 118 29.47 -30.37 -2.30
C THR A 118 29.34 -30.31 -0.79
N SER A 119 29.61 -31.42 -0.12
CA SER A 119 29.62 -31.51 1.35
C SER A 119 31.05 -31.76 1.81
N SER A 120 31.62 -30.87 2.64
CA SER A 120 32.92 -31.10 3.26
C SER A 120 32.88 -32.28 4.24
N GLU A 121 34.01 -32.97 4.42
CA GLU A 121 34.08 -34.14 5.34
C GLU A 121 33.70 -33.77 6.79
N PRO A 122 33.00 -34.70 7.51
CA PRO A 122 32.61 -34.48 8.88
C PRO A 122 33.80 -34.51 9.83
N GLU A 123 33.68 -33.75 10.93
CA GLU A 123 34.49 -34.09 12.11
C GLU A 123 34.01 -35.41 12.73
N PRO A 124 34.93 -36.27 13.23
CA PRO A 124 34.61 -37.66 13.59
C PRO A 124 33.61 -37.86 14.73
N GLU A 125 33.22 -36.84 15.45
CA GLU A 125 32.42 -36.97 16.69
C GLU A 125 31.00 -36.39 16.62
N ALA A 126 30.52 -35.90 15.48
CA ALA A 126 29.20 -35.24 15.36
C ALA A 126 28.09 -36.25 15.02
N ASN A 127 27.19 -36.46 15.94
CA ASN A 127 26.07 -37.42 15.79
C ASN A 127 24.93 -36.90 14.84
N TYR A 128 25.06 -35.70 14.23
CA TYR A 128 23.94 -34.99 13.55
C TYR A 128 24.29 -34.39 12.22
N ASP A 129 25.30 -34.86 11.53
CA ASP A 129 25.76 -34.33 10.24
C ASP A 129 24.88 -34.79 9.06
N SER A 130 23.91 -34.02 8.71
CA SER A 130 23.02 -34.37 7.58
C SER A 130 22.70 -33.17 6.72
N ALA A 131 22.75 -33.37 5.39
CA ALA A 131 22.16 -32.47 4.43
C ALA A 131 20.77 -32.99 4.04
N TYR A 132 19.81 -32.12 3.98
CA TYR A 132 18.44 -32.45 3.64
C TYR A 132 18.03 -31.71 2.36
N ILE A 133 17.27 -32.39 1.53
CA ILE A 133 16.55 -31.77 0.40
C ILE A 133 15.09 -32.07 0.62
N GLY A 134 14.31 -31.04 0.85
CA GLY A 134 12.85 -31.13 1.00
C GLY A 134 12.15 -30.73 -0.27
N LEU A 135 11.11 -31.47 -0.64
CA LEU A 135 10.25 -31.19 -1.78
C LEU A 135 8.79 -31.24 -1.36
N ARG A 136 7.95 -30.57 -2.12
CA ARG A 136 6.51 -30.46 -1.87
C ARG A 136 6.19 -29.89 -0.48
N LEU A 137 6.97 -28.91 -0.07
CA LEU A 137 6.77 -28.22 1.21
C LEU A 137 5.61 -27.24 1.10
N SER A 138 4.82 -27.11 2.15
CA SER A 138 3.67 -26.19 2.19
C SER A 138 4.07 -24.72 2.22
N GLY A 139 5.34 -24.40 2.51
CA GLY A 139 5.86 -23.04 2.56
C GLY A 139 7.38 -22.97 2.57
N THR A 140 7.90 -21.76 2.43
CA THR A 140 9.33 -21.42 2.44
C THR A 140 9.85 -21.01 3.84
N GLY A 141 9.03 -21.09 4.87
CA GLY A 141 9.34 -20.68 6.27
C GLY A 141 10.61 -21.26 6.89
N THR A 142 11.21 -20.52 7.81
CA THR A 142 12.55 -20.75 8.38
C THR A 142 12.64 -21.90 9.38
N ALA A 143 11.57 -22.25 10.05
CA ALA A 143 11.60 -23.38 10.95
C ALA A 143 11.39 -24.68 10.20
N PRO A 144 12.24 -25.67 10.39
CA PRO A 144 11.93 -27.02 9.97
C PRO A 144 10.82 -27.56 10.87
N ASN A 145 9.62 -27.02 10.72
CA ASN A 145 8.46 -27.62 11.33
C ASN A 145 8.25 -28.96 10.62
N HIS A 146 8.51 -30.01 11.35
CA HIS A 146 8.37 -31.38 10.90
C HIS A 146 6.95 -31.68 10.44
N GLU A 147 6.01 -30.85 10.79
CA GLU A 147 4.59 -30.95 10.46
C GLU A 147 4.25 -30.41 9.05
N SER A 148 5.06 -29.48 8.52
CA SER A 148 4.85 -28.92 7.17
C SER A 148 5.72 -29.57 6.09
N SER A 149 6.67 -30.42 6.46
CA SER A 149 7.58 -31.08 5.53
C SER A 149 6.98 -32.38 5.05
N ARG A 150 6.78 -32.52 3.77
CA ARG A 150 6.13 -33.71 3.22
C ARG A 150 7.11 -34.78 2.78
N VAL A 151 8.24 -34.40 2.16
CA VAL A 151 9.26 -35.33 1.71
C VAL A 151 10.64 -34.76 1.93
N TRP A 152 11.49 -35.46 2.68
CA TRP A 152 12.88 -35.10 2.92
C TRP A 152 13.84 -36.21 2.55
N PHE A 153 14.78 -35.89 1.66
CA PHE A 153 15.93 -36.73 1.39
C PHE A 153 17.04 -36.36 2.35
N LEU A 154 17.69 -37.35 2.92
CA LEU A 154 18.74 -37.21 3.86
C LEU A 154 20.02 -37.78 3.27
N MET A 155 21.13 -37.04 3.35
CA MET A 155 22.44 -37.48 2.89
C MET A 155 23.43 -37.37 4.02
N LYS A 156 23.98 -38.53 4.44
CA LYS A 156 24.94 -38.61 5.54
C LYS A 156 25.88 -39.81 5.32
N ASP A 157 27.20 -39.63 5.56
CA ASP A 157 28.18 -40.68 5.56
C ASP A 157 28.09 -41.65 4.39
N GLN A 158 27.98 -41.12 3.17
CA GLN A 158 27.72 -41.90 1.95
C GLN A 158 26.45 -42.77 2.06
N LYS A 159 25.43 -42.25 2.69
CA LYS A 159 24.09 -42.82 2.73
C LYS A 159 23.07 -41.80 2.25
N ILE A 160 22.00 -42.32 1.72
CA ILE A 160 20.81 -41.53 1.36
C ILE A 160 19.58 -42.19 2.00
N GLY A 161 18.58 -41.38 2.33
CA GLY A 161 17.39 -41.91 2.96
C GLY A 161 16.27 -40.93 3.06
N LEU A 162 15.24 -41.33 3.80
CA LEU A 162 14.04 -40.52 3.98
C LEU A 162 13.86 -40.14 5.45
N ARG A 163 13.20 -38.99 5.61
CA ARG A 163 12.65 -38.58 6.88
C ARG A 163 11.18 -38.22 6.71
N THR A 164 10.33 -38.88 7.47
CA THR A 164 8.91 -38.55 7.64
C THR A 164 8.61 -38.46 9.14
N GLY A 165 7.83 -37.46 9.56
CA GLY A 165 7.38 -37.33 10.96
C GLY A 165 8.42 -36.82 11.94
N LYS A 166 8.12 -36.98 13.24
CA LYS A 166 8.88 -36.37 14.36
C LYS A 166 10.25 -37.00 14.55
N TRP A 167 11.25 -36.18 14.91
CA TRP A 167 12.59 -36.58 15.32
C TRP A 167 12.55 -37.70 16.43
N PRO A 168 13.37 -38.75 16.35
CA PRO A 168 14.63 -38.96 15.61
C PRO A 168 14.59 -40.01 14.48
N GLY A 169 13.49 -40.25 13.84
CA GLY A 169 13.34 -41.32 12.85
C GLY A 169 13.91 -41.00 11.47
N CYS A 170 15.02 -41.53 11.07
CA CYS A 170 15.55 -41.52 9.72
C CYS A 170 15.98 -42.92 9.31
N THR A 171 15.48 -43.42 8.20
CA THR A 171 15.93 -44.68 7.61
C THR A 171 16.86 -44.39 6.45
N MET A 172 18.06 -44.97 6.44
CA MET A 172 19.12 -44.67 5.48
C MET A 172 19.71 -45.94 4.87
N VAL A 173 20.04 -45.86 3.58
CA VAL A 173 20.71 -46.92 2.82
C VAL A 173 22.03 -46.41 2.26
N PRO A 174 23.02 -47.31 1.96
CA PRO A 174 24.29 -46.91 1.35
C PRO A 174 24.05 -46.18 0.01
N CYS A 175 24.76 -45.06 -0.20
CA CYS A 175 24.75 -44.30 -1.44
C CYS A 175 26.09 -44.50 -2.18
N PRO A 176 26.09 -44.87 -3.47
CA PRO A 176 27.32 -45.08 -4.24
C PRO A 176 28.06 -43.79 -4.59
N VAL A 177 27.43 -42.61 -4.37
CA VAL A 177 27.93 -41.28 -4.76
C VAL A 177 28.65 -40.61 -3.62
N ASP A 178 29.84 -40.10 -3.86
CA ASP A 178 30.65 -39.32 -2.92
C ASP A 178 30.41 -37.82 -3.13
N PHE A 179 29.66 -37.22 -2.24
CA PHE A 179 29.33 -35.77 -2.30
C PHE A 179 30.49 -34.86 -1.88
N SER A 180 31.58 -35.36 -1.31
CA SER A 180 32.74 -34.57 -0.90
C SER A 180 33.46 -33.92 -2.09
N GLN A 181 33.36 -34.51 -3.27
CA GLN A 181 34.01 -34.03 -4.49
C GLN A 181 33.12 -33.07 -5.31
N GLY A 182 31.92 -32.83 -4.88
CA GLY A 182 30.93 -32.02 -5.60
C GLY A 182 30.25 -32.80 -6.73
N VAL A 183 28.99 -33.10 -6.50
CA VAL A 183 28.15 -33.89 -7.41
C VAL A 183 27.02 -33.01 -7.95
N ARG A 184 26.83 -33.06 -9.26
CA ARG A 184 25.66 -32.45 -9.86
C ARG A 184 24.48 -33.41 -9.76
N LEU A 185 23.49 -33.01 -8.94
CA LEU A 185 22.22 -33.74 -8.80
C LEU A 185 21.16 -33.18 -9.75
N ILE A 186 20.31 -34.07 -10.20
CA ILE A 186 19.09 -33.74 -10.92
C ILE A 186 17.94 -34.45 -10.24
N ILE A 187 16.95 -33.68 -9.79
CA ILE A 187 15.74 -34.21 -9.16
C ILE A 187 14.58 -33.89 -10.07
N GLU A 188 13.82 -34.89 -10.43
CA GLU A 188 12.62 -34.79 -11.24
C GLU A 188 11.42 -35.19 -10.37
N ASP A 189 10.55 -34.22 -10.10
CA ASP A 189 9.31 -34.40 -9.33
C ASP A 189 8.12 -34.47 -10.28
N ASP A 190 7.59 -35.70 -10.49
CA ASP A 190 6.43 -35.96 -11.30
C ASP A 190 5.16 -36.04 -10.45
N PRO A 191 4.34 -34.96 -10.39
CA PRO A 191 3.12 -34.93 -9.59
C PRO A 191 2.00 -35.80 -10.17
N VAL A 192 2.03 -36.10 -11.47
CA VAL A 192 1.03 -36.95 -12.16
C VAL A 192 1.27 -38.41 -11.81
N ALA A 193 2.51 -38.88 -11.98
CA ALA A 193 2.89 -40.22 -11.60
C ALA A 193 3.07 -40.42 -10.07
N ASN A 194 3.14 -39.32 -9.34
CA ASN A 194 3.43 -39.27 -7.90
C ASN A 194 4.77 -39.93 -7.55
N VAL A 195 5.80 -39.61 -8.34
CA VAL A 195 7.14 -40.17 -8.26
C VAL A 195 8.17 -39.04 -8.30
N ILE A 196 9.14 -39.08 -7.38
CA ILE A 196 10.33 -38.24 -7.42
C ILE A 196 11.53 -39.08 -7.78
N SER A 197 12.22 -38.71 -8.88
CA SER A 197 13.39 -39.42 -9.38
C SER A 197 14.66 -38.61 -9.13
N ILE A 198 15.70 -39.24 -8.61
CA ILE A 198 16.99 -38.63 -8.30
C ILE A 198 18.04 -39.22 -9.26
N PHE A 199 18.74 -38.31 -9.93
CA PHE A 199 19.86 -38.65 -10.80
C PHE A 199 21.11 -37.88 -10.39
N TYR A 200 22.26 -38.32 -10.78
CA TYR A 200 23.51 -37.58 -10.74
C TYR A 200 24.20 -37.57 -12.10
N LEU A 201 25.06 -36.59 -12.34
CA LEU A 201 25.89 -36.58 -13.54
C LEU A 201 27.23 -37.23 -13.23
N ASP A 202 27.52 -38.32 -13.97
CA ASP A 202 28.83 -38.92 -14.07
C ASP A 202 29.49 -38.44 -15.39
N GLY A 203 30.32 -37.43 -15.27
CA GLY A 203 30.71 -36.61 -16.43
C GLY A 203 29.48 -35.90 -17.00
N ASP A 204 29.16 -36.14 -18.27
CA ASP A 204 27.97 -35.61 -18.94
C ASP A 204 26.80 -36.63 -19.01
N VAL A 205 26.94 -37.77 -18.34
CA VAL A 205 25.92 -38.83 -18.38
C VAL A 205 24.98 -38.73 -17.19
N LYS A 206 23.69 -38.50 -17.48
CA LYS A 206 22.60 -38.54 -16.47
C LYS A 206 22.41 -40.01 -16.02
N THR A 207 22.81 -40.30 -14.79
CA THR A 207 22.80 -41.62 -14.19
C THR A 207 21.76 -41.72 -13.11
N PRO A 208 20.83 -42.69 -13.13
CA PRO A 208 19.85 -42.85 -12.05
C PRO A 208 20.55 -43.19 -10.73
N LEU A 209 20.03 -42.62 -9.64
CA LEU A 209 20.50 -42.86 -8.26
C LEU A 209 19.42 -43.52 -7.42
N ALA A 210 18.25 -42.94 -7.39
CA ALA A 210 17.14 -43.44 -6.59
C ALA A 210 15.80 -42.88 -7.11
N LYS A 211 14.72 -43.48 -6.64
CA LYS A 211 13.36 -42.95 -6.85
C LYS A 211 12.55 -43.12 -5.57
N LEU A 212 11.65 -42.18 -5.37
CA LEU A 212 10.63 -42.19 -4.32
C LEU A 212 9.25 -42.29 -4.96
N VAL A 213 8.50 -43.32 -4.58
CA VAL A 213 7.09 -43.49 -4.95
C VAL A 213 6.24 -43.05 -3.78
N ILE A 214 5.33 -42.09 -4.03
CA ILE A 214 4.45 -41.51 -3.03
C ILE A 214 3.08 -42.17 -3.16
N LEU A 215 2.72 -42.93 -2.13
CA LEU A 215 1.42 -43.58 -2.01
C LEU A 215 0.56 -42.83 -1.00
N GLU A 216 -0.71 -43.18 -0.92
CA GLU A 216 -1.67 -42.48 -0.07
C GLU A 216 -1.33 -42.61 1.44
N ASP A 217 -0.80 -43.77 1.85
CA ASP A 217 -0.53 -44.12 3.23
C ASP A 217 0.96 -44.29 3.58
N LYS A 218 1.85 -44.20 2.60
CA LYS A 218 3.29 -44.45 2.78
C LYS A 218 4.14 -43.90 1.67
N LEU A 219 5.45 -43.76 1.95
CA LEU A 219 6.52 -43.49 1.00
C LEU A 219 7.32 -44.79 0.77
N GLU A 220 7.63 -45.08 -0.49
CA GLU A 220 8.50 -46.20 -0.89
C GLU A 220 9.71 -45.67 -1.64
N PHE A 221 10.91 -45.82 -1.05
CA PHE A 221 12.16 -45.36 -1.63
C PHE A 221 12.94 -46.54 -2.19
N TYR A 222 13.42 -46.41 -3.41
CA TYR A 222 14.15 -47.42 -4.15
C TYR A 222 15.50 -46.88 -4.60
N MET A 223 16.58 -47.55 -4.28
CA MET A 223 17.88 -47.34 -4.93
C MET A 223 17.85 -47.90 -6.36
N GLU A 224 18.72 -47.35 -7.21
CA GLU A 224 18.81 -47.85 -8.57
C GLU A 224 19.10 -49.37 -8.61
N GLY A 225 18.31 -50.11 -9.40
CA GLY A 225 18.36 -51.56 -9.52
C GLY A 225 17.54 -52.36 -8.52
N SER A 226 16.99 -51.72 -7.46
CA SER A 226 16.16 -52.42 -6.46
C SER A 226 14.76 -52.73 -7.04
N GLN A 227 14.33 -53.99 -6.82
CA GLN A 227 12.99 -54.47 -7.26
C GLN A 227 11.94 -54.34 -6.14
N THR A 228 12.38 -54.17 -4.89
CA THR A 228 11.53 -53.89 -3.74
C THR A 228 11.99 -52.62 -3.07
N PRO A 229 11.12 -51.89 -2.36
CA PRO A 229 11.56 -50.68 -1.63
C PRO A 229 12.69 -51.00 -0.65
N ASP A 230 13.76 -50.20 -0.72
CA ASP A 230 14.85 -50.26 0.22
C ASP A 230 14.45 -49.59 1.52
N ILE A 231 13.54 -48.61 1.47
CA ILE A 231 12.94 -47.93 2.65
C ILE A 231 11.42 -47.81 2.41
N THR A 232 10.66 -48.11 3.43
CA THR A 232 9.21 -47.84 3.50
C THR A 232 8.92 -47.03 4.75
N GLU A 233 8.34 -45.85 4.60
CA GLU A 233 7.93 -44.98 5.70
C GLU A 233 6.43 -44.72 5.65
N PRO A 234 5.70 -44.97 6.75
CA PRO A 234 4.27 -44.65 6.80
C PRO A 234 4.06 -43.14 6.84
N LEU A 235 2.96 -42.68 6.24
CA LEU A 235 2.51 -41.31 6.29
C LEU A 235 1.38 -41.17 7.32
N GLU A 236 1.46 -40.14 8.16
CA GLU A 236 0.36 -39.76 9.05
C GLU A 236 -0.71 -38.95 8.29
N GLU A 237 -0.28 -38.21 7.24
CA GLU A 237 -1.13 -37.41 6.34
C GLU A 237 -0.65 -37.59 4.88
N PRO A 238 -1.56 -37.46 3.90
CA PRO A 238 -1.19 -37.50 2.47
C PRO A 238 -0.16 -36.40 2.13
N VAL A 239 0.75 -36.73 1.21
CA VAL A 239 1.69 -35.75 0.64
C VAL A 239 0.99 -34.95 -0.46
N GLU A 240 1.10 -33.63 -0.39
CA GLU A 240 0.63 -32.75 -1.44
C GLU A 240 1.31 -33.06 -2.77
N LYS A 241 0.62 -32.79 -3.87
CA LYS A 241 1.17 -33.03 -5.22
C LYS A 241 2.18 -31.97 -5.63
N THR A 242 2.12 -30.80 -5.03
CA THR A 242 2.97 -29.65 -5.32
C THR A 242 3.47 -29.03 -4.03
N GLY A 243 4.48 -28.17 -4.13
CA GLY A 243 5.05 -27.46 -3.01
C GLY A 243 6.38 -26.81 -3.36
N TYR A 244 6.95 -26.15 -2.36
CA TYR A 244 8.27 -25.54 -2.47
C TYR A 244 9.39 -26.57 -2.27
N ALA A 245 10.59 -26.24 -2.74
CA ALA A 245 11.79 -27.01 -2.51
C ALA A 245 12.74 -26.28 -1.56
N ARG A 246 13.47 -27.04 -0.72
CA ARG A 246 14.43 -26.50 0.23
C ARG A 246 15.65 -27.41 0.33
N ILE A 247 16.84 -26.82 0.43
CA ILE A 247 18.07 -27.50 0.81
C ILE A 247 18.47 -27.00 2.20
N TRP A 248 18.75 -27.91 3.12
CA TRP A 248 18.86 -27.58 4.52
C TRP A 248 19.96 -28.37 5.25
N THR A 249 20.63 -27.74 6.19
CA THR A 249 21.60 -28.36 7.09
C THR A 249 21.09 -28.27 8.52
N HIS A 250 21.37 -29.29 9.33
CA HIS A 250 20.94 -29.31 10.72
C HIS A 250 22.12 -29.72 11.65
N HIS A 251 22.49 -28.80 12.55
CA HIS A 251 23.59 -28.95 13.50
C HIS A 251 24.88 -29.50 12.87
N MET A 252 25.19 -29.02 11.68
CA MET A 252 26.36 -29.47 10.96
C MET A 252 27.57 -28.66 11.39
N ARG A 253 28.63 -29.39 11.68
CA ARG A 253 30.00 -28.86 11.63
C ARG A 253 30.58 -28.96 10.21
N LYS A 254 29.72 -29.06 9.22
CA LYS A 254 30.06 -29.18 7.80
C LYS A 254 29.59 -27.99 6.99
N VAL A 255 30.42 -27.64 6.04
CA VAL A 255 30.07 -26.66 5.03
C VAL A 255 29.38 -27.39 3.87
N LEU A 256 28.14 -27.00 3.57
CA LEU A 256 27.41 -27.43 2.39
C LEU A 256 27.51 -26.34 1.33
N LYS A 257 28.07 -26.67 0.17
CA LYS A 257 28.18 -25.75 -0.96
C LYS A 257 27.22 -26.16 -2.05
N ILE A 258 26.46 -25.18 -2.53
CA ILE A 258 25.46 -25.36 -3.57
C ILE A 258 25.77 -24.35 -4.67
N ASN A 259 25.92 -24.82 -5.91
CA ASN A 259 26.13 -23.95 -7.04
C ASN A 259 25.48 -24.49 -8.31
N ASP A 260 25.43 -23.65 -9.35
CA ASP A 260 24.83 -23.97 -10.65
C ASP A 260 23.38 -24.48 -10.52
N ILE A 261 22.56 -23.78 -9.74
CA ILE A 261 21.17 -24.15 -9.51
C ILE A 261 20.34 -23.79 -10.73
N LYS A 262 19.60 -24.78 -11.24
CA LYS A 262 18.63 -24.62 -12.31
C LYS A 262 17.33 -25.27 -11.88
N VAL A 263 16.24 -24.59 -12.08
CA VAL A 263 14.91 -25.15 -11.87
C VAL A 263 14.08 -24.95 -13.13
N SER A 264 13.35 -25.97 -13.51
CA SER A 264 12.42 -25.90 -14.63
C SER A 264 11.15 -26.67 -14.32
N GLY A 265 10.03 -26.18 -14.80
CA GLY A 265 8.71 -26.73 -14.58
C GLY A 265 7.66 -25.70 -14.97
N GLU A 266 6.41 -26.05 -14.81
CA GLU A 266 5.30 -25.15 -15.05
C GLU A 266 4.79 -24.62 -13.72
N THR A 267 4.77 -23.31 -13.53
CA THR A 267 4.14 -22.70 -12.37
C THR A 267 2.64 -22.61 -12.58
N THR A 268 1.85 -22.80 -11.55
CA THR A 268 0.44 -22.46 -11.61
C THR A 268 0.34 -20.97 -11.89
N ALA A 269 -0.26 -20.60 -13.01
CA ALA A 269 -0.74 -19.24 -13.16
C ALA A 269 -1.68 -18.97 -11.99
N SER A 270 -1.46 -17.87 -11.28
CA SER A 270 -2.55 -17.27 -10.56
C SER A 270 -3.63 -17.04 -11.61
N THR A 271 -4.79 -17.58 -11.38
CA THR A 271 -5.99 -17.29 -12.17
C THR A 271 -6.56 -15.94 -11.74
N THR A 272 -5.73 -14.90 -11.63
CA THR A 272 -6.28 -13.58 -11.87
C THR A 272 -6.75 -13.66 -13.29
N ASP A 273 -8.05 -13.66 -13.47
CA ASP A 273 -8.66 -13.58 -14.78
C ASP A 273 -7.95 -12.42 -15.49
N PRO A 274 -7.32 -12.65 -16.63
CA PRO A 274 -6.68 -11.57 -17.34
C PRO A 274 -7.61 -10.46 -17.80
N VAL A 275 -8.92 -10.67 -17.81
CA VAL A 275 -9.92 -9.60 -17.84
C VAL A 275 -9.70 -8.68 -16.65
N ASP A 276 -9.39 -9.20 -15.47
CA ASP A 276 -9.08 -8.39 -14.28
C ASP A 276 -7.76 -7.63 -14.43
N MET A 277 -6.78 -8.13 -15.17
CA MET A 277 -5.51 -7.43 -15.38
C MET A 277 -5.63 -6.24 -16.34
N LEU A 278 -6.48 -6.33 -17.35
CA LEU A 278 -6.75 -5.24 -18.28
C LEU A 278 -7.79 -4.25 -17.75
N ASN A 279 -8.54 -4.67 -16.76
CA ASN A 279 -9.41 -3.83 -15.95
C ASN A 279 -8.74 -3.44 -14.62
N SER A 280 -7.44 -3.68 -14.43
CA SER A 280 -6.77 -3.28 -13.21
C SER A 280 -6.86 -1.77 -13.04
N ARG A 281 -7.11 -1.37 -11.82
CA ARG A 281 -7.39 0.01 -11.48
C ARG A 281 -6.10 0.81 -11.40
N ASP A 282 -6.19 2.07 -11.77
CA ASP A 282 -5.13 3.02 -11.46
C ASP A 282 -5.12 3.25 -9.94
N VAL A 283 -4.09 2.78 -9.27
CA VAL A 283 -3.93 2.91 -7.82
C VAL A 283 -3.35 4.27 -7.39
N PHE A 284 -3.03 5.14 -8.36
CA PHE A 284 -2.40 6.43 -8.11
C PHE A 284 -3.33 7.59 -8.51
N ALA A 285 -3.66 8.43 -7.55
CA ALA A 285 -4.55 9.58 -7.74
C ALA A 285 -3.81 10.86 -8.20
N ASP A 286 -2.56 10.79 -8.59
CA ASP A 286 -1.72 11.96 -8.88
C ASP A 286 -2.10 12.73 -10.16
N THR A 287 -3.03 12.20 -10.96
CA THR A 287 -3.66 12.90 -12.09
C THR A 287 -5.02 13.51 -11.74
N TRP A 288 -5.57 13.25 -10.56
CA TRP A 288 -6.83 13.83 -10.13
C TRP A 288 -6.60 15.27 -9.66
N VAL A 289 -7.57 16.15 -9.89
CA VAL A 289 -7.48 17.57 -9.52
C VAL A 289 -8.45 17.92 -8.42
N ALA A 290 -8.04 18.78 -7.51
CA ALA A 290 -8.89 19.32 -6.46
C ALA A 290 -8.47 20.74 -6.12
N THR A 291 -9.43 21.54 -5.66
CA THR A 291 -9.17 22.87 -5.12
C THR A 291 -9.82 22.97 -3.75
N ASP A 292 -9.06 23.41 -2.74
CA ASP A 292 -9.56 23.61 -1.39
C ASP A 292 -10.31 24.94 -1.21
N ASP A 293 -10.91 25.14 -0.04
CA ASP A 293 -11.71 26.33 0.25
C ASP A 293 -10.90 27.65 0.25
N VAL A 294 -9.57 27.59 0.27
CA VAL A 294 -8.71 28.79 0.16
C VAL A 294 -8.14 28.99 -1.24
N GLY A 295 -8.56 28.19 -2.20
CA GLY A 295 -8.23 28.31 -3.63
C GLY A 295 -6.90 27.69 -4.04
N ARG A 296 -6.33 26.74 -3.26
CA ARG A 296 -5.15 26.00 -3.64
C ARG A 296 -5.53 24.80 -4.48
N THR A 297 -5.04 24.76 -5.71
CA THR A 297 -5.28 23.65 -6.64
C THR A 297 -4.13 22.65 -6.61
N THR A 298 -4.45 21.35 -6.58
CA THR A 298 -3.45 20.29 -6.65
C THR A 298 -2.78 20.30 -8.03
N PRO A 299 -1.43 20.35 -8.10
CA PRO A 299 -0.73 20.34 -9.37
C PRO A 299 -0.80 18.97 -10.04
N VAL A 300 -0.77 18.96 -11.36
CA VAL A 300 -0.70 17.72 -12.16
C VAL A 300 0.29 17.93 -13.32
N GLY A 301 0.93 16.84 -13.72
CA GLY A 301 1.69 16.78 -14.96
C GLY A 301 2.76 17.84 -15.11
N ASN A 302 2.50 18.82 -15.98
CA ASN A 302 3.48 19.84 -16.36
C ASN A 302 3.91 20.77 -15.23
N ASP A 303 3.11 20.90 -14.20
CA ASP A 303 3.37 21.77 -13.06
C ASP A 303 4.35 21.15 -12.05
N THR A 304 4.71 19.90 -12.23
CA THR A 304 5.61 19.15 -11.35
C THR A 304 6.76 18.47 -12.12
N ALA A 305 7.70 17.89 -11.38
CA ALA A 305 8.62 16.93 -11.97
C ALA A 305 7.89 15.61 -12.30
N ALA A 306 8.51 14.78 -13.15
CA ALA A 306 8.06 13.38 -13.27
C ALA A 306 8.19 12.67 -11.92
N PRO A 307 7.31 11.69 -11.61
CA PRO A 307 7.40 10.93 -10.38
C PRO A 307 8.79 10.32 -10.14
N GLY A 308 9.29 10.39 -8.91
CA GLY A 308 10.60 9.92 -8.51
C GLY A 308 10.55 9.03 -7.26
N ASP A 309 11.73 8.60 -6.77
CA ASP A 309 11.86 7.63 -5.68
C ASP A 309 11.73 8.23 -4.27
N LYS A 310 11.40 9.52 -4.16
CA LYS A 310 11.24 10.21 -2.88
C LYS A 310 10.10 9.61 -2.06
N LYS A 311 10.29 9.53 -0.75
CA LYS A 311 9.33 8.93 0.19
C LYS A 311 8.72 9.97 1.12
N VAL A 312 7.46 9.74 1.48
CA VAL A 312 6.75 10.56 2.46
C VAL A 312 6.09 9.65 3.51
N GLY A 313 6.35 9.94 4.78
CA GLY A 313 5.69 9.27 5.91
C GLY A 313 4.86 10.24 6.73
N ILE A 314 3.83 9.75 7.43
CA ILE A 314 3.00 10.55 8.32
C ILE A 314 2.81 9.89 9.68
N PHE A 315 2.82 10.69 10.76
CA PHE A 315 2.60 10.20 12.12
C PHE A 315 1.14 9.83 12.32
N TYR A 316 0.89 8.64 12.89
CA TYR A 316 -0.43 8.04 13.02
C TYR A 316 -0.69 7.57 14.45
N PHE A 317 -1.86 7.89 14.98
CA PHE A 317 -2.24 7.62 16.37
C PHE A 317 -3.34 6.57 16.43
N MET A 318 -3.16 5.57 17.32
CA MET A 318 -4.13 4.47 17.52
C MET A 318 -4.68 4.44 18.96
N TRP A 319 -4.59 5.50 19.69
CA TRP A 319 -4.97 5.51 21.11
C TRP A 319 -6.44 5.79 21.40
N HIS A 320 -7.28 6.01 20.40
CA HIS A 320 -8.72 6.00 20.53
C HIS A 320 -9.21 4.57 20.77
N ASN A 321 -9.02 4.05 22.00
CA ASN A 321 -9.13 2.63 22.31
C ASN A 321 -10.20 2.39 23.38
N ALA A 322 -11.49 2.51 22.99
CA ALA A 322 -12.60 2.11 23.84
C ALA A 322 -12.97 0.63 23.60
N SER A 323 -13.29 -0.11 24.65
CA SER A 323 -13.73 -1.49 24.55
C SER A 323 -15.26 -1.65 24.45
N GLU A 324 -15.99 -0.59 24.76
CA GLU A 324 -17.45 -0.55 24.73
C GLU A 324 -18.00 0.85 24.51
N GLN A 325 -19.22 0.93 24.00
CA GLN A 325 -19.90 2.21 23.76
C GLN A 325 -20.13 2.97 25.07
N GLY A 326 -19.87 4.28 25.05
CA GLY A 326 -20.09 5.15 26.19
C GLY A 326 -19.06 5.01 27.33
N GLN A 327 -17.94 4.34 27.06
CA GLN A 327 -16.88 4.12 28.06
C GLN A 327 -16.27 5.42 28.58
N TYR A 328 -16.10 6.44 27.73
CA TYR A 328 -15.47 7.70 28.09
C TYR A 328 -16.38 8.89 27.79
N ASN A 329 -16.24 9.95 28.59
CA ASN A 329 -16.95 11.22 28.36
C ASN A 329 -16.28 12.02 27.26
N LEU A 330 -17.08 12.76 26.50
CA LEU A 330 -16.61 13.69 25.49
C LEU A 330 -16.24 15.04 26.15
N TYR A 331 -15.05 15.53 25.82
CA TYR A 331 -14.57 16.87 26.16
C TYR A 331 -13.98 17.50 24.90
N ASP A 332 -14.73 18.36 24.23
CA ASP A 332 -14.31 19.04 23.00
C ASP A 332 -14.11 20.53 23.27
N HIS A 333 -12.89 21.03 23.03
CA HIS A 333 -12.51 22.40 23.31
C HIS A 333 -13.14 23.39 22.34
N THR A 334 -13.18 23.08 21.06
CA THR A 334 -13.76 23.95 20.04
C THR A 334 -15.27 24.05 20.22
N ALA A 335 -15.97 22.92 20.43
CA ALA A 335 -17.39 22.93 20.74
C ALA A 335 -17.71 23.75 22.03
N ALA A 336 -16.89 23.61 23.08
CA ALA A 336 -17.04 24.38 24.30
C ALA A 336 -16.84 25.87 24.05
N TYR A 337 -15.78 26.24 23.30
CA TYR A 337 -15.53 27.63 22.94
C TYR A 337 -16.71 28.26 22.18
N LEU A 338 -17.22 27.57 21.17
CA LEU A 338 -18.37 28.03 20.39
C LEU A 338 -19.63 28.20 21.23
N SER A 339 -19.78 27.42 22.30
CA SER A 339 -20.93 27.48 23.19
C SER A 339 -20.86 28.60 24.26
N GLY A 340 -19.66 28.99 24.70
CA GLY A 340 -19.52 29.87 25.83
C GLY A 340 -18.14 30.57 26.00
N GLY A 341 -17.36 30.61 24.93
CA GLY A 341 -16.04 31.24 24.91
C GLY A 341 -14.99 30.50 25.73
N VAL A 342 -13.86 31.14 25.98
CA VAL A 342 -12.72 30.56 26.70
C VAL A 342 -13.09 30.02 28.08
N ASP A 343 -14.01 30.70 28.82
CA ASP A 343 -14.42 30.25 30.15
C ASP A 343 -15.09 28.86 30.09
N ALA A 344 -15.89 28.57 29.05
CA ALA A 344 -16.51 27.26 28.85
C ALA A 344 -15.47 26.17 28.61
N VAL A 345 -14.41 26.48 27.89
CA VAL A 345 -13.29 25.54 27.67
C VAL A 345 -12.62 25.16 28.99
N TRP A 346 -12.34 26.16 29.84
CA TRP A 346 -11.68 25.94 31.13
C TRP A 346 -12.58 25.23 32.16
N ASP A 347 -13.87 25.44 32.08
CA ASP A 347 -14.85 24.78 32.93
C ASP A 347 -15.29 23.38 32.45
N LEU A 348 -14.77 22.89 31.32
CA LEU A 348 -15.19 21.66 30.67
C LEU A 348 -15.04 20.41 31.54
N ILE A 349 -14.00 20.39 32.39
CA ILE A 349 -13.78 19.31 33.34
C ILE A 349 -13.72 19.85 34.76
N PRO A 350 -14.43 19.26 35.72
CA PRO A 350 -14.27 19.52 37.14
C PRO A 350 -12.81 19.34 37.58
N GLN A 351 -12.42 20.08 38.58
CA GLN A 351 -11.09 19.98 39.21
C GLN A 351 -10.80 18.53 39.61
N GLY A 352 -9.59 18.05 39.31
CA GLY A 352 -9.13 16.69 39.65
C GLY A 352 -9.22 15.67 38.53
N ASN A 353 -9.89 15.95 37.45
CA ASN A 353 -9.90 15.07 36.27
C ASN A 353 -8.68 15.34 35.36
N LEU A 354 -7.52 14.86 35.80
CA LEU A 354 -6.27 14.94 35.03
C LEU A 354 -6.11 13.68 34.13
N GLY A 355 -5.49 13.87 33.01
CA GLY A 355 -5.17 12.75 32.08
C GLY A 355 -6.33 12.26 31.22
N PHE A 356 -7.50 12.92 31.24
CA PHE A 356 -8.60 12.57 30.34
C PHE A 356 -8.41 13.16 28.95
N ALA A 357 -8.98 12.47 27.97
CA ALA A 357 -8.99 12.86 26.58
C ALA A 357 -9.74 14.17 26.35
N HIS A 358 -9.02 15.18 25.90
CA HIS A 358 -9.58 16.46 25.48
C HIS A 358 -9.39 16.60 23.98
N TYR A 359 -10.48 16.52 23.24
CA TYR A 359 -10.49 16.77 21.81
C TYR A 359 -10.26 18.26 21.55
N TRP A 360 -9.38 18.58 20.63
CA TRP A 360 -9.18 19.96 20.20
C TRP A 360 -10.30 20.44 19.27
N ALA A 361 -10.92 19.51 18.49
CA ALA A 361 -12.10 19.70 17.65
C ALA A 361 -12.69 18.33 17.26
N GLU A 362 -13.83 18.33 16.56
CA GLU A 362 -14.48 17.14 16.05
C GLU A 362 -13.84 16.70 14.73
N PRO A 363 -13.35 15.43 14.61
CA PRO A 363 -12.98 14.83 13.33
C PRO A 363 -14.16 14.81 12.37
N TYR A 364 -13.93 14.92 11.08
CA TYR A 364 -15.03 14.81 10.10
C TYR A 364 -15.75 13.47 10.19
N PHE A 365 -15.01 12.39 10.42
CA PHE A 365 -15.59 11.06 10.61
C PHE A 365 -16.12 10.81 12.03
N GLY A 366 -16.30 11.88 12.81
CA GLY A 366 -16.78 11.85 14.21
C GLY A 366 -15.71 11.40 15.20
N TYR A 367 -16.08 11.30 16.47
CA TYR A 367 -15.17 10.86 17.55
C TYR A 367 -14.98 9.34 17.53
N TYR A 368 -14.45 8.82 16.44
CA TYR A 368 -14.34 7.39 16.14
C TYR A 368 -13.41 6.64 17.11
N ASN A 369 -13.58 5.35 17.17
CA ASN A 369 -12.66 4.42 17.82
C ASN A 369 -11.64 3.94 16.80
N SER A 370 -10.37 3.77 17.18
CA SER A 370 -9.30 3.39 16.24
C SER A 370 -9.41 1.97 15.68
N ASP A 371 -10.41 1.19 16.06
CA ASP A 371 -10.77 -0.08 15.45
C ASP A 371 -12.05 -0.01 14.59
N ASP A 372 -12.53 1.19 14.25
CA ASP A 372 -13.60 1.41 13.29
C ASP A 372 -13.07 1.13 11.87
N GLU A 373 -13.41 -0.02 11.30
CA GLU A 373 -12.91 -0.50 10.00
C GLU A 373 -13.25 0.46 8.86
N TRP A 374 -14.42 1.09 8.91
CA TRP A 374 -14.82 2.07 7.92
C TRP A 374 -13.88 3.28 7.92
N VAL A 375 -13.54 3.81 9.10
CA VAL A 375 -12.59 4.93 9.24
C VAL A 375 -11.19 4.51 8.81
N ILE A 376 -10.75 3.31 9.18
CA ILE A 376 -9.47 2.75 8.76
C ILE A 376 -9.37 2.66 7.24
N ARG A 377 -10.43 2.22 6.54
CA ARG A 377 -10.48 2.20 5.07
C ARG A 377 -10.42 3.63 4.50
N LYS A 378 -11.22 4.57 5.02
CA LYS A 378 -11.16 5.98 4.56
C LYS A 378 -9.77 6.59 4.75
N HIS A 379 -9.10 6.36 5.89
CA HIS A 379 -7.70 6.75 6.06
C HIS A 379 -6.76 6.10 5.04
N GLY A 380 -6.97 4.82 4.74
CA GLY A 380 -6.19 4.10 3.73
C GLY A 380 -6.32 4.73 2.34
N TYR A 381 -7.54 5.03 1.90
CA TYR A 381 -7.82 5.71 0.63
C TYR A 381 -7.21 7.11 0.60
N MET A 382 -7.53 7.97 1.55
CA MET A 382 -7.05 9.35 1.59
C MET A 382 -5.51 9.43 1.63
N LEU A 383 -4.85 8.60 2.42
CA LEU A 383 -3.38 8.60 2.51
C LEU A 383 -2.72 8.05 1.24
N ALA A 384 -3.34 7.07 0.55
CA ALA A 384 -2.90 6.60 -0.76
C ALA A 384 -3.05 7.70 -1.82
N GLU A 385 -4.19 8.39 -1.86
CA GLU A 385 -4.48 9.52 -2.75
C GLU A 385 -3.52 10.69 -2.54
N ALA A 386 -3.15 10.95 -1.29
CA ALA A 386 -2.13 11.94 -0.96
C ALA A 386 -0.71 11.53 -1.37
N GLY A 387 -0.48 10.25 -1.70
CA GLY A 387 0.83 9.74 -2.06
C GLY A 387 1.75 9.50 -0.84
N ILE A 388 1.18 9.19 0.31
CA ILE A 388 1.91 8.78 1.52
C ILE A 388 2.43 7.35 1.33
N ASP A 389 3.74 7.14 1.50
CA ASP A 389 4.36 5.82 1.35
C ASP A 389 4.26 4.99 2.63
N PHE A 390 4.28 5.64 3.80
CA PHE A 390 4.17 4.92 5.08
C PHE A 390 3.61 5.76 6.20
N ILE A 391 3.02 5.07 7.18
CA ILE A 391 2.72 5.67 8.48
C ILE A 391 3.78 5.25 9.51
N TYR A 392 4.13 6.16 10.42
CA TYR A 392 4.89 5.81 11.60
C TYR A 392 3.99 5.92 12.83
N VAL A 393 3.69 4.74 13.38
CA VAL A 393 2.69 4.59 14.44
C VAL A 393 3.29 4.98 15.78
N ASP A 394 2.52 5.75 16.57
CA ASP A 394 2.93 6.13 17.91
C ASP A 394 2.92 4.92 18.88
N ALA A 395 4.10 4.55 19.32
CA ALA A 395 4.36 3.60 20.40
C ALA A 395 5.32 4.18 21.45
N THR A 396 5.42 5.52 21.51
CA THR A 396 6.39 6.23 22.34
C THR A 396 6.16 6.05 23.84
N ASN A 397 4.93 5.74 24.22
CA ASN A 397 4.54 5.49 25.61
C ASN A 397 4.78 4.05 26.10
N GLY A 398 5.35 3.19 25.25
CA GLY A 398 5.60 1.78 25.54
C GLY A 398 4.34 0.92 25.48
N ILE A 399 3.29 1.42 24.83
CA ILE A 399 1.99 0.77 24.69
C ILE A 399 1.73 0.51 23.20
N ILE A 400 1.36 -0.72 22.90
CA ILE A 400 0.81 -1.10 21.60
C ILE A 400 -0.67 -1.42 21.84
N TYR A 401 -1.54 -0.72 21.13
CA TYR A 401 -2.98 -0.94 21.18
C TYR A 401 -3.32 -2.13 20.26
N GLU A 402 -3.10 -3.34 20.76
CA GLU A 402 -3.09 -4.58 20.00
C GLU A 402 -4.34 -4.77 19.14
N ARG A 403 -5.53 -4.58 19.71
CA ARG A 403 -6.79 -4.70 18.96
C ARG A 403 -6.86 -3.73 17.77
N ASN A 404 -6.50 -2.47 18.01
CA ASN A 404 -6.53 -1.44 16.98
C ASN A 404 -5.47 -1.71 15.90
N LEU A 405 -4.28 -2.15 16.31
CA LEU A 405 -3.21 -2.52 15.39
C LEU A 405 -3.59 -3.74 14.52
N GLU A 406 -4.16 -4.79 15.12
CA GLU A 406 -4.62 -5.96 14.36
C GLU A 406 -5.71 -5.58 13.34
N THR A 407 -6.65 -4.71 13.73
CA THR A 407 -7.69 -4.24 12.80
C THR A 407 -7.06 -3.44 11.66
N LEU A 408 -6.16 -2.50 11.96
CA LEU A 408 -5.45 -1.72 10.94
C LEU A 408 -4.67 -2.61 9.96
N LEU A 409 -3.87 -3.54 10.49
CA LEU A 409 -3.06 -4.45 9.68
C LEU A 409 -3.92 -5.34 8.78
N ARG A 410 -5.00 -5.89 9.32
CA ARG A 410 -5.92 -6.72 8.56
C ARG A 410 -6.59 -5.91 7.44
N VAL A 411 -7.22 -4.80 7.77
CA VAL A 411 -7.97 -3.97 6.80
C VAL A 411 -7.04 -3.44 5.69
N TRP A 412 -5.87 -2.89 6.04
CA TRP A 412 -4.95 -2.39 5.02
C TRP A 412 -4.27 -3.51 4.21
N SER A 413 -4.08 -4.68 4.81
CA SER A 413 -3.62 -5.86 4.07
C SER A 413 -4.66 -6.34 3.05
N GLU A 414 -5.95 -6.34 3.41
CA GLU A 414 -7.07 -6.57 2.51
C GLU A 414 -7.08 -5.53 1.36
N MET A 415 -7.00 -4.24 1.69
CA MET A 415 -6.96 -3.16 0.71
C MET A 415 -5.78 -3.28 -0.27
N ARG A 416 -4.60 -3.70 0.20
CA ARG A 416 -3.47 -3.98 -0.69
C ARG A 416 -3.73 -5.18 -1.61
N THR A 417 -4.43 -6.19 -1.12
CA THR A 417 -4.88 -7.33 -1.96
C THR A 417 -5.92 -6.89 -2.99
N GLU A 418 -6.77 -5.94 -2.63
CA GLU A 418 -7.72 -5.28 -3.52
C GLU A 418 -7.03 -4.37 -4.56
N GLY A 419 -5.72 -4.16 -4.46
CA GLY A 419 -4.91 -3.37 -5.40
C GLY A 419 -4.71 -1.90 -5.00
N TYR A 420 -5.06 -1.48 -3.78
CA TYR A 420 -4.86 -0.11 -3.33
C TYR A 420 -3.45 0.13 -2.79
N ALA A 421 -2.89 1.30 -3.11
CA ALA A 421 -1.56 1.71 -2.65
C ALA A 421 -1.58 2.28 -1.22
N VAL A 422 -2.28 1.62 -0.29
CA VAL A 422 -2.29 2.07 1.11
C VAL A 422 -0.90 2.08 1.71
N PRO A 423 -0.60 3.03 2.63
CA PRO A 423 0.74 3.17 3.18
C PRO A 423 1.25 1.92 3.88
N GLN A 424 2.55 1.69 3.83
CA GLN A 424 3.23 0.72 4.69
C GLN A 424 3.37 1.27 6.11
N ILE A 425 3.89 0.47 7.03
CA ILE A 425 3.89 0.79 8.47
C ILE A 425 5.30 0.67 9.04
N CYS A 426 5.68 1.63 9.88
CA CYS A 426 6.77 1.49 10.83
C CYS A 426 6.35 2.02 12.20
N PHE A 427 7.16 1.80 13.25
CA PHE A 427 6.80 2.17 14.61
C PHE A 427 7.80 3.12 15.25
N HIS A 428 7.28 4.13 15.96
CA HIS A 428 8.05 5.01 16.80
C HIS A 428 7.99 4.53 18.25
N CYS A 429 9.02 3.77 18.70
CA CYS A 429 9.04 3.13 20.02
C CYS A 429 9.54 4.05 21.16
N GLY A 430 9.65 5.36 20.92
CA GLY A 430 10.03 6.34 21.93
C GLY A 430 11.54 6.47 22.14
N ASN A 431 11.93 7.34 23.12
CA ASN A 431 13.31 7.75 23.33
C ASN A 431 13.96 7.22 24.60
N THR A 432 13.23 6.47 25.44
CA THR A 432 13.77 5.84 26.66
C THR A 432 13.95 4.34 26.46
N GLU A 433 15.03 3.77 26.99
CA GLU A 433 15.32 2.34 26.82
C GLU A 433 14.16 1.46 27.31
N SER A 434 13.51 1.81 28.42
CA SER A 434 12.45 0.98 29.02
C SER A 434 11.18 0.94 28.20
N LEU A 435 10.71 2.10 27.72
CA LEU A 435 9.50 2.21 26.90
C LEU A 435 9.73 1.60 25.53
N ALA A 436 10.85 1.92 24.89
CA ALA A 436 11.20 1.35 23.60
C ALA A 436 11.39 -0.17 23.65
N ALA A 437 11.98 -0.69 24.71
CA ALA A 437 12.14 -2.14 24.89
C ALA A 437 10.79 -2.86 25.01
N ALA A 438 9.81 -2.25 25.70
CA ALA A 438 8.48 -2.83 25.86
C ALA A 438 7.77 -2.93 24.50
N SER A 439 7.67 -1.81 23.76
CA SER A 439 7.05 -1.76 22.43
C SER A 439 7.78 -2.71 21.46
N LEU A 440 9.10 -2.62 21.37
CA LEU A 440 9.88 -3.41 20.43
C LEU A 440 9.78 -4.92 20.72
N THR A 441 9.79 -5.32 21.99
CA THR A 441 9.64 -6.74 22.37
C THR A 441 8.27 -7.28 22.00
N PHE A 442 7.23 -6.48 22.22
CA PHE A 442 5.86 -6.85 21.83
C PHE A 442 5.76 -7.04 20.31
N LEU A 443 6.21 -6.04 19.53
CA LEU A 443 6.17 -6.06 18.07
C LEU A 443 6.99 -7.23 17.50
N TRP A 444 8.17 -7.47 18.05
CA TRP A 444 9.00 -8.60 17.66
C TRP A 444 8.30 -9.93 17.85
N ASN A 445 7.78 -10.19 19.06
CA ASN A 445 7.22 -11.48 19.40
C ASN A 445 5.89 -11.79 18.67
N ASN A 446 5.12 -10.77 18.36
CA ASN A 446 3.77 -10.96 17.79
C ASN A 446 3.70 -10.77 16.27
N TYR A 447 4.63 -10.03 15.68
CA TYR A 447 4.58 -9.68 14.25
C TYR A 447 5.88 -10.02 13.51
N TYR A 448 6.98 -9.33 13.82
CA TYR A 448 8.19 -9.43 13.00
C TYR A 448 8.82 -10.84 13.02
N SER A 449 9.00 -11.45 14.18
CA SER A 449 9.58 -12.80 14.27
C SER A 449 8.64 -13.91 13.81
N THR A 450 7.34 -13.62 13.76
CA THR A 450 6.33 -14.58 13.30
C THR A 450 6.10 -14.51 11.79
N GLY A 451 6.57 -13.46 11.14
CA GLY A 451 6.36 -13.23 9.73
C GLY A 451 4.94 -12.80 9.34
N LYS A 452 4.12 -12.35 10.29
CA LYS A 452 2.78 -11.81 9.98
C LYS A 452 2.88 -10.47 9.29
N TYR A 453 2.02 -10.22 8.30
CA TYR A 453 1.88 -8.93 7.61
C TYR A 453 3.19 -8.37 7.03
N GLN A 454 4.06 -9.21 6.47
CA GLN A 454 5.39 -8.83 6.01
C GLN A 454 5.38 -7.71 4.98
N ASP A 455 4.43 -7.73 4.07
CA ASP A 455 4.23 -6.74 3.02
C ASP A 455 3.77 -5.37 3.54
N MET A 456 3.36 -5.29 4.81
CA MET A 456 2.95 -4.04 5.46
C MET A 456 4.13 -3.27 6.05
N TRP A 457 5.33 -3.84 6.15
CA TRP A 457 6.45 -3.15 6.79
C TRP A 457 7.19 -2.23 5.83
N PHE A 458 7.30 -0.95 6.20
CA PHE A 458 8.07 0.00 5.39
C PHE A 458 9.56 -0.31 5.45
N MET A 459 10.15 -0.50 4.27
CA MET A 459 11.55 -0.87 4.12
C MET A 459 12.43 0.35 3.90
N TRP A 460 13.51 0.47 4.66
CA TRP A 460 14.55 1.47 4.46
C TRP A 460 15.92 0.81 4.49
N GLU A 461 16.73 1.05 3.47
CA GLU A 461 18.02 0.34 3.28
C GLU A 461 17.85 -1.20 3.26
N GLY A 462 16.77 -1.69 2.66
CA GLY A 462 16.47 -3.10 2.49
C GLY A 462 16.01 -3.85 3.74
N LYS A 463 15.67 -3.14 4.83
CA LYS A 463 15.19 -3.71 6.10
C LYS A 463 14.04 -2.90 6.65
N PRO A 464 13.16 -3.48 7.51
CA PRO A 464 12.10 -2.70 8.13
C PRO A 464 12.63 -1.53 8.93
N LEU A 465 12.07 -0.35 8.69
CA LEU A 465 12.38 0.85 9.45
C LEU A 465 11.73 0.79 10.83
N ILE A 466 12.48 1.17 11.86
CA ILE A 466 11.94 1.32 13.22
C ILE A 466 12.69 2.40 14.01
N PHE A 467 11.99 3.10 14.90
CA PHE A 467 12.60 4.14 15.72
C PHE A 467 12.74 3.70 17.18
N PHE A 468 13.97 3.69 17.68
CA PHE A 468 14.27 3.47 19.11
C PHE A 468 15.63 4.08 19.49
N PRO A 469 15.90 4.34 20.80
CA PRO A 469 17.17 4.91 21.22
C PRO A 469 18.34 3.94 20.98
N ASP A 470 19.42 4.44 20.38
CA ASP A 470 20.61 3.63 20.04
C ASP A 470 21.23 2.91 21.25
N SER A 471 21.06 3.47 22.45
CA SER A 471 21.52 2.83 23.69
C SER A 471 20.84 1.46 23.96
N LEU A 472 19.62 1.26 23.43
CA LEU A 472 18.89 -0.01 23.55
C LEU A 472 19.61 -1.15 22.80
N LYS A 473 20.33 -0.86 21.70
CA LYS A 473 21.09 -1.87 20.95
C LYS A 473 22.05 -2.71 21.80
N ARG A 474 22.52 -2.16 22.93
CA ARG A 474 23.41 -2.91 23.83
C ARG A 474 22.76 -4.13 24.48
N THR A 475 21.46 -4.09 24.67
CA THR A 475 20.69 -5.12 25.39
C THR A 475 19.80 -5.95 24.48
N LEU A 476 19.59 -5.53 23.24
CA LEU A 476 18.81 -6.31 22.27
C LEU A 476 19.55 -7.60 21.88
N PRO A 477 18.81 -8.68 21.59
CA PRO A 477 19.33 -9.86 20.88
C PRO A 477 19.96 -9.46 19.53
N ASP A 478 20.99 -10.19 19.11
CA ASP A 478 21.71 -9.88 17.87
C ASP A 478 20.80 -10.00 16.64
N GLU A 479 19.88 -10.96 16.65
CA GLU A 479 18.83 -11.14 15.66
C GLU A 479 18.03 -9.85 15.45
N MET A 480 17.50 -9.24 16.50
CA MET A 480 16.76 -7.98 16.40
C MET A 480 17.63 -6.81 15.92
N LYS A 481 18.94 -6.80 16.28
CA LYS A 481 19.86 -5.73 15.84
C LYS A 481 20.10 -5.74 14.32
N THR A 482 20.16 -6.94 13.76
CA THR A 482 20.46 -7.14 12.34
C THR A 482 19.22 -7.07 11.45
N PHE A 483 18.06 -7.32 12.00
CA PHE A 483 16.78 -7.38 11.30
C PHE A 483 16.28 -6.00 10.84
N PHE A 484 16.46 -4.98 11.66
CA PHE A 484 15.91 -3.65 11.41
C PHE A 484 16.93 -2.66 10.86
N THR A 485 16.48 -1.74 10.00
CA THR A 485 17.08 -0.43 9.86
C THR A 485 16.53 0.46 10.96
N SER A 486 17.39 0.84 11.92
CA SER A 486 16.96 1.65 13.06
C SER A 486 17.48 3.07 12.99
N ARG A 487 16.64 4.03 13.36
CA ARG A 487 17.00 5.43 13.59
C ARG A 487 16.57 5.85 14.99
N GLN A 488 17.29 6.81 15.57
CA GLN A 488 16.79 7.49 16.76
C GLN A 488 15.85 8.61 16.31
N SER A 489 14.73 8.76 16.95
CA SER A 489 13.83 9.86 16.65
C SER A 489 13.35 10.53 17.93
N TRP A 490 13.34 11.86 17.93
CA TRP A 490 12.80 12.67 19.02
C TRP A 490 12.38 14.04 18.50
N ALA A 491 11.76 14.81 19.41
CA ALA A 491 11.21 16.14 19.13
C ALA A 491 12.00 17.23 19.84
N PHE A 492 12.11 18.39 19.19
CA PHE A 492 12.58 19.67 19.77
C PHE A 492 13.88 19.56 20.56
N THR A 493 14.83 18.83 20.05
CA THR A 493 16.18 18.75 20.63
C THR A 493 17.05 19.87 20.07
N SER A 494 18.29 19.97 20.55
CA SER A 494 19.23 20.95 19.96
C SER A 494 19.66 20.52 18.55
N ASP A 495 19.91 21.49 17.66
CA ASP A 495 20.43 21.24 16.30
C ASP A 495 21.67 20.33 16.32
N SER A 496 22.51 20.46 17.34
CA SER A 496 23.67 19.60 17.51
C SER A 496 23.32 18.14 17.75
N TRP A 497 22.13 17.82 18.29
CA TRP A 497 21.70 16.44 18.46
C TRP A 497 21.40 15.78 17.12
N TYR A 498 20.70 16.49 16.23
CA TYR A 498 20.39 15.98 14.89
C TYR A 498 21.63 15.90 14.01
N THR A 499 22.48 16.90 14.04
CA THR A 499 23.61 17.07 13.10
C THR A 499 24.93 16.42 13.56
N THR A 500 24.96 15.77 14.74
CA THR A 500 26.17 15.10 15.23
C THR A 500 26.48 13.84 14.40
N LYS A 501 27.65 13.82 13.79
CA LYS A 501 28.18 12.70 13.01
C LYS A 501 28.95 11.71 13.90
N ASP A 502 28.24 10.88 14.66
CA ASP A 502 28.83 9.91 15.59
C ASP A 502 28.50 8.46 15.21
N GLY A 503 28.09 8.22 13.97
CA GLY A 503 27.71 6.91 13.48
C GLY A 503 26.28 6.49 13.83
N LYS A 504 25.45 7.43 14.32
CA LYS A 504 24.05 7.18 14.64
C LYS A 504 23.14 7.98 13.72
N GLY A 505 22.16 7.31 13.17
CA GLY A 505 21.09 7.98 12.40
C GLY A 505 20.09 8.63 13.35
N ARG A 506 19.83 9.93 13.15
CA ARG A 506 18.89 10.70 13.96
C ARG A 506 17.94 11.49 13.11
N TRP A 507 16.66 11.30 13.33
CA TRP A 507 15.59 11.96 12.59
C TRP A 507 14.67 12.71 13.57
N ALA A 508 14.11 13.84 13.14
CA ALA A 508 13.09 14.53 13.90
C ALA A 508 11.71 13.95 13.61
N TRP A 509 10.85 13.80 14.64
CA TRP A 509 9.43 13.64 14.42
C TRP A 509 8.66 14.94 14.70
N ALA A 510 9.31 15.93 15.31
CA ALA A 510 8.84 17.31 15.43
C ALA A 510 10.04 18.24 15.64
N ASP A 511 10.08 19.36 14.93
CA ASP A 511 11.11 20.40 15.07
C ASP A 511 10.57 21.76 14.64
N MET A 512 11.14 22.84 15.18
CA MET A 512 10.76 24.22 14.82
C MET A 512 11.44 24.65 13.53
N TYR A 513 10.83 25.61 12.84
CA TYR A 513 11.48 26.25 11.69
C TYR A 513 12.73 27.06 12.13
N PRO A 514 13.86 27.01 11.36
CA PRO A 514 14.13 26.06 10.29
C PRO A 514 14.46 24.67 10.85
N GLN A 515 13.79 23.65 10.34
CA GLN A 515 13.93 22.29 10.86
C GLN A 515 15.36 21.76 10.62
N SER A 516 15.88 21.02 11.59
CA SER A 516 17.19 20.38 11.48
C SER A 516 17.11 19.15 10.57
N PRO A 517 18.00 19.00 9.55
CA PRO A 517 18.03 17.80 8.74
C PRO A 517 18.36 16.56 9.56
N GLY A 518 17.57 15.50 9.39
CA GLY A 518 17.87 14.18 9.92
C GLY A 518 19.00 13.54 9.12
N LEU A 519 19.99 12.97 9.84
CA LEU A 519 21.17 12.37 9.22
C LEU A 519 21.16 10.84 9.31
N SER A 520 21.74 10.21 8.29
CA SER A 520 22.10 8.80 8.28
C SER A 520 23.24 8.51 9.27
N PRO A 521 23.53 7.25 9.58
CA PRO A 521 24.74 6.87 10.31
C PRO A 521 26.04 7.32 9.62
N SER A 522 26.07 7.45 8.29
CA SER A 522 27.22 8.00 7.53
C SER A 522 27.30 9.52 7.58
N GLY A 523 26.26 10.20 8.06
CA GLY A 523 26.20 11.66 8.20
C GLY A 523 25.72 12.39 6.96
N GLU A 524 24.99 11.70 6.09
CA GLU A 524 24.30 12.26 4.93
C GLU A 524 22.87 12.66 5.33
N VAL A 525 22.30 13.65 4.65
CA VAL A 525 20.89 14.05 4.86
C VAL A 525 19.98 12.94 4.37
N GLU A 526 19.10 12.45 5.23
CA GLU A 526 18.11 11.42 4.90
C GLU A 526 16.67 11.91 5.03
N GLN A 527 16.40 12.80 5.99
CA GLN A 527 15.02 13.11 6.36
C GLN A 527 14.87 14.59 6.70
N MET A 528 13.67 15.13 6.40
CA MET A 528 13.17 16.38 6.97
C MET A 528 11.80 16.17 7.59
N ILE A 529 11.57 16.85 8.72
CA ILE A 529 10.24 16.88 9.33
C ILE A 529 9.43 18.06 8.80
N VAL A 530 8.14 17.86 8.64
CA VAL A 530 7.17 18.91 8.31
C VAL A 530 6.01 18.86 9.29
N MET A 531 5.62 20.02 9.82
CA MET A 531 4.51 20.15 10.77
C MET A 531 3.51 21.20 10.28
N CYS A 532 2.22 20.93 10.47
CA CYS A 532 1.17 21.88 10.10
C CYS A 532 0.90 22.94 11.17
N GLY A 533 1.35 22.72 12.40
CA GLY A 533 1.21 23.64 13.53
C GLY A 533 2.04 23.18 14.72
N PHE A 534 2.15 24.07 15.69
CA PHE A 534 2.88 23.85 16.92
C PHE A 534 2.03 24.25 18.11
N TRP A 535 2.46 23.86 19.31
CA TRP A 535 1.96 24.43 20.52
C TRP A 535 2.48 25.86 20.76
N ALA A 536 1.76 26.62 21.52
CA ALA A 536 2.19 27.94 21.97
C ALA A 536 3.50 27.84 22.77
N ASN A 537 4.50 28.66 22.43
CA ASN A 537 5.68 28.74 23.27
C ASN A 537 5.37 29.56 24.52
N GLY A 538 6.02 29.23 25.63
CA GLY A 538 5.73 29.66 26.99
C GLY A 538 5.80 31.13 27.38
N SER A 539 5.86 32.05 26.44
CA SER A 539 5.93 33.46 26.71
C SER A 539 4.69 34.26 26.30
N GLY A 540 3.55 33.59 26.23
CA GLY A 540 2.29 34.28 25.88
C GLY A 540 1.90 34.15 24.43
N GLY A 541 2.37 33.10 23.77
CA GLY A 541 1.55 32.39 22.90
C GLY A 541 1.40 32.78 21.45
N THR A 542 2.17 33.69 20.89
CA THR A 542 1.99 34.03 19.48
C THR A 542 2.96 33.30 18.53
N ASN A 543 3.91 32.53 19.03
CA ASN A 543 4.93 31.87 18.26
C ASN A 543 4.72 30.35 18.27
N GLY A 544 4.11 29.81 17.28
CA GLY A 544 3.67 28.45 17.17
C GLY A 544 2.29 28.49 16.53
N GLY A 545 1.57 27.40 16.50
CA GLY A 545 0.28 27.33 15.89
C GLY A 545 0.33 27.32 14.34
N ARG A 546 -0.82 27.17 13.75
CA ARG A 546 -0.99 26.99 12.30
C ARG A 546 -0.87 28.29 11.51
N SER A 547 -1.20 29.42 12.14
CA SER A 547 -1.17 30.77 11.52
C SER A 547 0.18 31.45 11.58
N TYR A 548 1.10 30.98 12.41
CA TYR A 548 2.39 31.63 12.62
C TYR A 548 3.43 31.14 11.60
N THR A 549 4.10 32.10 10.93
CA THR A 549 5.33 31.83 10.18
C THR A 549 6.50 32.55 10.82
N HIS A 550 7.67 31.94 10.76
CA HIS A 550 8.90 32.55 11.23
C HIS A 550 9.24 33.83 10.44
N LYS A 551 8.93 33.82 9.15
CA LYS A 551 9.23 34.91 8.22
C LYS A 551 8.29 36.11 8.39
N ASN A 552 6.99 35.87 8.61
CA ASN A 552 5.97 36.94 8.56
C ASN A 552 5.18 37.11 9.85
N GLY A 553 5.40 36.28 10.89
CA GLY A 553 4.55 36.25 12.07
C GLY A 553 3.16 35.73 11.76
N ILE A 554 2.16 36.33 12.37
CA ILE A 554 0.73 36.06 12.12
C ILE A 554 0.20 37.24 11.30
N PRO A 555 -0.29 37.04 10.09
CA PRO A 555 -0.82 38.14 9.26
C PRO A 555 -2.16 38.64 9.83
N ASP A 556 -2.37 39.92 9.70
CA ASP A 556 -3.64 40.66 9.96
C ASP A 556 -4.29 40.44 11.33
N TYR A 557 -3.47 40.12 12.36
CA TYR A 557 -3.95 39.96 13.70
C TYR A 557 -3.92 41.29 14.45
N GLU A 558 -5.10 41.85 14.68
CA GLU A 558 -5.32 42.99 15.58
C GLU A 558 -6.45 42.64 16.55
N GLY A 559 -6.14 42.37 17.81
CA GLY A 559 -7.20 42.10 18.78
C GLY A 559 -6.80 41.28 20.00
N ASP A 560 -7.79 40.79 20.71
CA ASP A 560 -7.60 39.88 21.84
C ASP A 560 -7.24 38.47 21.29
N TRP A 561 -6.14 37.93 21.77
CA TRP A 561 -5.63 36.62 21.28
C TRP A 561 -6.58 35.46 21.57
N ASP A 562 -7.36 35.57 22.64
CA ASP A 562 -8.33 34.56 23.08
C ASP A 562 -7.80 33.11 23.00
N PHE A 563 -6.53 32.94 23.40
CA PHE A 563 -5.83 31.65 23.37
C PHE A 563 -5.72 31.01 21.97
N GLY A 564 -5.68 31.81 20.92
CA GLY A 564 -5.63 31.36 19.54
C GLY A 564 -7.01 31.13 18.89
N TYR A 565 -8.08 31.09 19.64
CA TYR A 565 -9.42 30.93 19.07
C TYR A 565 -9.83 32.05 18.13
N ALA A 566 -9.30 33.27 18.35
CA ALA A 566 -9.53 34.40 17.46
C ALA A 566 -9.11 34.14 16.01
N LEU A 567 -8.22 33.18 15.78
CA LEU A 567 -7.71 32.84 14.47
C LEU A 567 -8.49 31.69 13.79
N MET A 568 -9.36 31.02 14.54
CA MET A 568 -10.06 29.81 14.07
C MET A 568 -10.82 30.02 12.75
N ASN A 569 -11.46 31.17 12.59
CA ASN A 569 -12.28 31.51 11.45
C ASN A 569 -11.57 32.46 10.46
N THR A 570 -10.28 32.70 10.61
CA THR A 570 -9.51 33.63 9.78
C THR A 570 -8.26 33.00 9.17
N THR A 571 -7.24 32.76 9.98
CA THR A 571 -5.91 32.36 9.49
C THR A 571 -5.54 30.91 9.80
N SER A 572 -6.17 30.26 10.79
CA SER A 572 -5.84 28.86 11.13
C SER A 572 -6.04 27.89 9.96
N GLY A 573 -7.01 28.15 9.07
CA GLY A 573 -7.28 27.33 7.88
C GLY A 573 -6.36 27.60 6.68
N LEU A 574 -5.53 28.66 6.73
CA LEU A 574 -4.66 29.03 5.61
C LEU A 574 -3.40 28.16 5.48
N GLY A 575 -3.05 27.38 6.50
CA GLY A 575 -1.90 26.48 6.49
C GLY A 575 -0.56 27.18 6.34
N LEU A 576 -0.38 28.35 6.93
CA LEU A 576 0.82 29.18 6.72
C LEU A 576 2.08 28.53 7.28
N ALA A 577 2.04 28.01 8.51
CA ALA A 577 3.15 27.29 9.11
C ALA A 577 3.49 26.01 8.32
N PHE A 578 2.48 25.30 7.86
CA PHE A 578 2.63 24.08 7.08
C PHE A 578 3.35 24.34 5.76
N GLN A 579 2.97 25.43 5.07
CA GLN A 579 3.63 25.80 3.83
C GLN A 579 5.09 26.22 4.06
N GLU A 580 5.38 27.00 5.10
CA GLU A 580 6.75 27.40 5.43
C GLU A 580 7.65 26.18 5.70
N HIS A 581 7.14 25.17 6.40
CA HIS A 581 7.84 23.93 6.68
C HIS A 581 8.09 23.10 5.42
N PHE A 582 7.10 22.97 4.55
CA PHE A 582 7.25 22.26 3.28
C PHE A 582 8.23 22.97 2.35
N ASP A 583 8.16 24.30 2.27
CA ASP A 583 9.04 25.06 1.39
C ASP A 583 10.50 24.86 1.78
N TYR A 584 10.81 24.88 3.08
CA TYR A 584 12.15 24.61 3.55
C TYR A 584 12.57 23.14 3.36
N ALA A 585 11.67 22.19 3.59
CA ALA A 585 11.97 20.78 3.34
C ALA A 585 12.25 20.52 1.85
N LYS A 586 11.50 21.15 0.95
CA LYS A 586 11.74 21.08 -0.51
C LYS A 586 13.06 21.77 -0.91
N GLU A 587 13.47 22.86 -0.21
CA GLU A 587 14.77 23.51 -0.45
C GLU A 587 15.94 22.60 -0.04
N VAL A 588 15.82 21.86 1.05
CA VAL A 588 16.83 20.86 1.50
C VAL A 588 16.84 19.64 0.58
N ASP A 589 15.70 19.29 0.01
CA ASP A 589 15.50 18.20 -0.95
C ASP A 589 15.97 16.82 -0.46
N PRO A 590 15.53 16.35 0.72
CA PRO A 590 15.95 15.05 1.26
C PRO A 590 15.31 13.89 0.48
N PRO A 591 15.83 12.67 0.58
CA PRO A 591 15.16 11.49 0.03
C PRO A 591 13.82 11.14 0.73
N LEU A 592 13.60 11.63 1.97
CA LEU A 592 12.42 11.33 2.75
C LEU A 592 11.92 12.54 3.53
N ILE A 593 10.61 12.80 3.46
CA ILE A 593 9.89 13.74 4.34
C ILE A 593 9.02 12.94 5.31
N MET A 594 9.04 13.32 6.58
CA MET A 594 8.08 12.89 7.59
C MET A 594 7.14 14.03 7.93
N ILE A 595 5.86 13.75 8.12
CA ILE A 595 4.83 14.74 8.46
C ILE A 595 4.27 14.41 9.84
N THR A 596 4.07 15.44 10.68
CA THR A 596 3.44 15.28 11.98
C THR A 596 2.22 16.19 12.05
N GLY A 597 1.01 15.65 12.10
CA GLY A 597 0.55 14.28 12.26
C GLY A 597 -0.75 14.10 11.47
N TRP A 598 -1.28 12.87 11.48
CA TRP A 598 -2.56 12.61 10.81
C TRP A 598 -3.74 12.88 11.74
N ASN A 599 -3.84 12.18 12.88
CA ASN A 599 -5.07 12.02 13.66
C ASN A 599 -4.89 12.06 15.19
N GLU A 600 -4.06 12.96 15.71
CA GLU A 600 -3.94 13.18 17.17
C GLU A 600 -5.05 14.11 17.68
N TRP A 601 -6.29 13.65 17.60
CA TRP A 601 -7.46 14.47 17.90
C TRP A 601 -7.60 14.89 19.35
N TRP A 602 -6.96 14.19 20.30
CA TRP A 602 -7.02 14.52 21.70
C TRP A 602 -5.67 14.41 22.40
N ALA A 603 -5.50 15.19 23.46
CA ALA A 603 -4.38 15.10 24.36
C ALA A 603 -4.84 15.21 25.81
N GLY A 604 -3.98 14.77 26.74
CA GLY A 604 -4.31 14.87 28.17
C GLY A 604 -4.22 16.29 28.69
N ARG A 605 -5.11 16.66 29.60
CA ARG A 605 -4.98 17.83 30.47
C ARG A 605 -4.19 17.47 31.71
N TRP A 606 -3.15 18.24 32.01
CA TRP A 606 -2.23 17.99 33.12
C TRP A 606 -2.16 19.19 34.05
N GLY A 607 -1.72 18.95 35.29
CA GLY A 607 -1.54 19.98 36.34
C GLY A 607 -2.31 19.66 37.60
N GLY A 608 -2.37 20.62 38.50
CA GLY A 608 -3.13 20.49 39.74
C GLY A 608 -2.32 20.04 40.95
N GLY A 609 -2.16 20.90 41.94
CA GLY A 609 -1.65 20.60 43.26
C GLY A 609 -0.14 20.51 43.40
N SER A 610 0.37 21.44 44.19
CA SER A 610 1.75 21.53 44.70
C SER A 610 2.86 21.58 43.65
N GLY A 611 2.88 22.63 42.90
CA GLY A 611 4.07 23.27 42.40
C GLY A 611 5.15 22.34 41.89
N ASN A 612 5.23 22.13 40.70
CA ASN A 612 6.46 21.88 39.97
C ASN A 612 6.14 21.59 38.54
N LEU A 613 5.45 22.49 37.88
CA LEU A 613 5.78 22.73 36.49
C LEU A 613 7.18 23.33 36.54
N ALA A 614 8.18 22.58 36.10
CA ALA A 614 9.53 23.12 35.97
C ALA A 614 9.42 24.38 35.11
N GLN A 615 10.00 25.48 35.57
CA GLN A 615 10.09 26.72 34.82
C GLN A 615 10.64 26.38 33.43
N GLY A 616 9.88 26.64 32.37
CA GLY A 616 10.26 26.40 31.01
C GLY A 616 9.63 25.17 30.33
N GLN A 617 8.76 24.41 30.98
CA GLN A 617 7.91 23.44 30.32
C GLN A 617 6.60 24.07 29.88
N THR A 618 6.64 24.70 28.77
CA THR A 618 5.45 25.04 28.01
C THR A 618 5.35 24.04 26.87
N ILE A 619 4.55 23.08 27.11
CA ILE A 619 4.12 22.18 26.07
C ILE A 619 2.68 22.56 25.80
N CYS A 620 2.35 22.86 24.60
CA CYS A 620 1.03 23.16 24.09
C CYS A 620 0.22 24.07 24.98
N ASN A 621 0.28 25.31 24.70
CA ASN A 621 -0.75 26.20 25.11
C ASN A 621 -0.88 26.39 26.57
N GLU A 622 -0.87 27.41 26.86
CA GLU A 622 -1.24 28.24 27.95
C GLU A 622 -1.68 27.52 29.21
N TYR A 623 -0.98 27.93 30.10
CA TYR A 623 -1.10 27.99 31.50
C TYR A 623 -2.32 28.80 31.94
N ARG A 624 -3.35 28.23 32.49
CA ARG A 624 -4.36 28.96 33.24
C ARG A 624 -4.18 28.67 34.72
N VAL A 625 -3.99 29.74 35.48
CA VAL A 625 -4.26 29.71 36.91
C VAL A 625 -5.77 29.76 37.06
N ASP A 626 -6.39 28.82 37.77
CA ASP A 626 -7.78 28.94 38.16
C ASP A 626 -7.92 30.10 39.15
N GLU A 627 -8.51 31.19 38.70
CA GLU A 627 -8.71 32.36 39.52
C GLU A 627 -9.62 32.08 40.73
N LYS A 628 -10.55 31.12 40.58
CA LYS A 628 -11.42 30.65 41.67
C LYS A 628 -10.66 29.73 42.63
N ASN A 629 -9.56 29.13 42.18
CA ASN A 629 -8.73 28.24 42.96
C ASN A 629 -7.26 28.33 42.55
N PRO A 630 -6.51 29.34 42.99
CA PRO A 630 -5.15 29.62 42.53
C PRO A 630 -4.13 28.50 42.80
N LYS A 631 -4.55 27.40 43.44
CA LYS A 631 -3.70 26.22 43.63
C LYS A 631 -3.60 25.36 42.35
N TYR A 632 -4.50 25.51 41.41
CA TYR A 632 -4.58 24.65 40.24
C TYR A 632 -4.16 25.43 39.01
N GLN A 633 -3.12 24.88 38.40
CA GLN A 633 -2.62 25.30 37.10
C GLN A 633 -2.80 24.10 36.15
N TRP A 634 -3.32 24.34 34.98
CA TRP A 634 -3.47 23.30 33.94
C TRP A 634 -2.66 23.66 32.71
N TYR A 635 -2.22 22.65 32.01
CA TYR A 635 -1.66 22.73 30.67
C TYR A 635 -2.12 21.53 29.85
N TYR A 636 -2.10 21.68 28.56
CA TYR A 636 -2.44 20.66 27.61
C TYR A 636 -1.17 20.25 26.88
N VAL A 637 -1.06 18.94 26.54
CA VAL A 637 0.08 18.39 25.84
C VAL A 637 -0.36 18.18 24.40
N ASP A 638 0.49 18.58 23.46
CA ASP A 638 0.41 18.32 22.03
C ASP A 638 -0.70 19.03 21.26
N SER A 639 -1.92 19.07 21.70
CA SER A 639 -3.02 19.73 21.01
C SER A 639 -3.97 20.45 21.98
N PHE A 640 -4.57 21.55 21.54
CA PHE A 640 -5.48 22.33 22.38
C PHE A 640 -6.72 22.82 21.62
N ASN A 641 -6.57 23.42 20.46
CA ASN A 641 -7.63 23.93 19.60
C ASN A 641 -7.20 23.95 18.12
N THR A 642 -8.03 24.52 17.27
CA THR A 642 -7.76 24.62 15.82
C THR A 642 -6.48 25.35 15.46
N GLU A 643 -6.00 26.29 16.27
CA GLU A 643 -4.73 26.99 16.05
C GLU A 643 -3.55 26.16 16.54
N TYR A 644 -3.69 25.52 17.70
CA TYR A 644 -2.66 24.76 18.38
C TYR A 644 -2.97 23.26 18.31
N SER A 645 -2.84 22.70 17.15
CA SER A 645 -2.92 21.28 16.83
C SER A 645 -2.03 21.02 15.63
N ARG A 646 -1.78 19.76 15.33
CA ARG A 646 -0.86 19.38 14.25
C ARG A 646 -1.39 18.27 13.34
N ASP A 647 -2.71 18.10 13.35
CA ASP A 647 -3.36 17.03 12.59
C ASP A 647 -3.91 17.54 11.27
N ILE A 648 -3.94 16.64 10.30
CA ILE A 648 -4.24 16.93 8.90
C ILE A 648 -5.55 16.27 8.46
N GLU A 649 -5.98 15.22 9.15
CA GLU A 649 -7.27 14.58 8.91
C GLU A 649 -8.39 15.62 8.87
N PRO A 650 -9.33 15.58 7.93
CA PRO A 650 -10.43 16.53 7.84
C PRO A 650 -11.24 16.68 9.12
N MET A 651 -11.69 17.89 9.40
CA MET A 651 -12.48 18.23 10.58
C MET A 651 -13.89 18.69 10.23
N THR A 652 -14.81 18.54 11.17
CA THR A 652 -16.14 19.10 11.06
C THR A 652 -16.11 20.62 11.29
N GLY A 653 -16.53 21.40 10.30
CA GLY A 653 -16.44 22.85 10.35
C GLY A 653 -15.00 23.37 10.34
N GLY A 654 -14.76 24.57 10.79
CA GLY A 654 -13.42 25.16 10.82
C GLY A 654 -12.80 25.25 9.43
N PHE A 655 -11.70 24.52 9.21
CA PHE A 655 -10.98 24.46 7.93
C PHE A 655 -11.26 23.21 7.10
N ASN A 656 -12.26 22.39 7.47
CA ASN A 656 -12.70 21.22 6.72
C ASN A 656 -11.53 20.29 6.31
N ASP A 657 -11.27 20.14 5.01
CA ASP A 657 -10.22 19.33 4.41
C ASP A 657 -9.03 20.13 3.84
N ASN A 658 -8.94 21.42 4.11
CA ASN A 658 -7.93 22.31 3.52
C ASN A 658 -6.49 21.82 3.74
N TYR A 659 -6.19 21.28 4.93
CA TYR A 659 -4.85 20.76 5.23
C TYR A 659 -4.53 19.47 4.47
N PHE A 660 -5.55 18.65 4.21
CA PHE A 660 -5.39 17.46 3.39
C PHE A 660 -4.97 17.83 1.96
N TYR A 661 -5.69 18.75 1.30
CA TYR A 661 -5.35 19.16 -0.07
C TYR A 661 -4.05 19.97 -0.14
N GLN A 662 -3.73 20.75 0.88
CA GLN A 662 -2.41 21.39 0.98
C GLN A 662 -1.28 20.36 1.09
N MET A 663 -1.49 19.30 1.85
CA MET A 663 -0.56 18.16 1.94
C MET A 663 -0.39 17.49 0.57
N VAL A 664 -1.48 17.15 -0.10
CA VAL A 664 -1.48 16.58 -1.46
C VAL A 664 -0.69 17.46 -2.43
N GLN A 665 -0.98 18.76 -2.45
CA GLN A 665 -0.28 19.72 -3.30
C GLN A 665 1.24 19.69 -3.09
N ASN A 666 1.69 19.75 -1.83
CA ASN A 666 3.10 19.79 -1.51
C ASN A 666 3.79 18.44 -1.77
N ILE A 667 3.10 17.32 -1.53
CA ILE A 667 3.63 15.98 -1.84
C ILE A 667 3.84 15.83 -3.34
N ARG A 668 2.89 16.24 -4.18
CA ARG A 668 3.03 16.20 -5.64
C ARG A 668 4.17 17.10 -6.13
N GLN A 669 4.36 18.29 -5.55
CA GLN A 669 5.51 19.15 -5.86
C GLN A 669 6.83 18.50 -5.46
N TYR A 670 6.87 17.73 -4.38
CA TYR A 670 8.07 17.08 -3.87
C TYR A 670 8.39 15.77 -4.59
N LYS A 671 7.39 14.89 -4.78
CA LYS A 671 7.56 13.57 -5.40
C LYS A 671 7.44 13.58 -6.92
N GLY A 672 6.78 14.59 -7.48
CA GLY A 672 6.32 14.63 -8.86
C GLY A 672 4.93 14.04 -9.04
N SER A 673 4.34 14.26 -10.20
CA SER A 673 3.06 13.69 -10.60
C SER A 673 3.05 13.37 -12.11
N ARG A 674 2.19 12.44 -12.51
CA ARG A 674 2.02 12.07 -13.91
C ARG A 674 1.40 13.20 -14.72
N VAL A 675 1.68 13.18 -16.02
CA VAL A 675 1.05 14.06 -16.97
C VAL A 675 -0.37 13.58 -17.26
N GLN A 676 -1.31 14.51 -17.43
CA GLN A 676 -2.65 14.18 -17.89
C GLN A 676 -2.58 13.59 -19.30
N GLU A 677 -3.17 12.41 -19.51
CA GLU A 677 -3.33 11.86 -20.85
C GLU A 677 -4.42 12.62 -21.58
N ALA A 678 -4.11 13.14 -22.78
CA ALA A 678 -5.09 13.83 -23.57
C ALA A 678 -6.17 12.87 -24.10
N ALA A 679 -7.39 13.37 -24.24
CA ALA A 679 -8.48 12.61 -24.82
C ALA A 679 -8.17 12.14 -26.25
N SER A 680 -8.68 10.97 -26.60
CA SER A 680 -8.62 10.47 -27.97
C SER A 680 -9.35 11.40 -28.94
N GLU A 681 -9.04 11.29 -30.24
CA GLU A 681 -9.70 12.11 -31.27
C GLU A 681 -11.23 11.90 -31.25
N GLN A 682 -11.95 12.88 -31.79
CA GLN A 682 -13.41 12.88 -31.80
C GLN A 682 -14.01 11.58 -32.36
N TRP A 683 -14.92 11.01 -31.57
CA TRP A 683 -15.64 9.79 -31.90
C TRP A 683 -17.10 9.86 -31.45
N ALA A 684 -18.03 9.84 -32.38
CA ALA A 684 -19.45 9.83 -32.08
C ALA A 684 -19.89 8.48 -31.51
N ILE A 685 -20.57 8.51 -30.39
CA ILE A 685 -21.12 7.33 -29.70
C ILE A 685 -22.62 7.20 -29.99
N ASP A 686 -23.04 6.02 -30.42
CA ASP A 686 -24.46 5.64 -30.41
C ASP A 686 -24.79 5.04 -29.04
N ILE A 687 -25.42 5.80 -28.15
CA ILE A 687 -25.73 5.32 -26.78
C ILE A 687 -26.73 4.15 -26.76
N GLU A 688 -27.45 3.90 -27.87
CA GLU A 688 -28.30 2.70 -28.03
C GLU A 688 -27.53 1.53 -28.68
N GLY A 689 -26.34 1.77 -29.18
CA GLY A 689 -25.50 0.82 -29.90
C GLY A 689 -24.73 -0.16 -28.99
N ASP A 690 -23.75 -0.83 -29.58
CA ASP A 690 -22.86 -1.75 -28.86
C ASP A 690 -21.93 -0.99 -27.92
N LEU A 691 -21.77 -1.45 -26.66
CA LEU A 691 -20.81 -0.89 -25.68
C LEU A 691 -19.35 -1.02 -26.14
N GLY A 692 -19.02 -1.99 -27.01
CA GLY A 692 -17.69 -2.15 -27.57
C GLY A 692 -17.10 -0.92 -28.26
N GLN A 693 -17.96 0.03 -28.70
CA GLN A 693 -17.51 1.31 -29.25
C GLN A 693 -16.71 2.17 -28.26
N TRP A 694 -16.89 1.94 -26.96
CA TRP A 694 -16.15 2.64 -25.90
C TRP A 694 -14.72 2.09 -25.68
N TYR A 695 -14.42 0.90 -26.23
CA TYR A 695 -13.08 0.32 -26.07
C TYR A 695 -11.97 1.09 -26.80
N ILE A 696 -12.34 1.93 -27.76
CA ILE A 696 -11.40 2.79 -28.50
C ILE A 696 -11.39 4.24 -28.00
N VAL A 697 -12.08 4.53 -26.92
CA VAL A 697 -12.13 5.84 -26.29
C VAL A 697 -11.17 5.85 -25.09
N GLY A 698 -10.21 6.75 -25.12
CA GLY A 698 -9.27 6.99 -24.02
C GLY A 698 -9.21 8.48 -23.66
N PRO A 699 -8.64 8.81 -22.49
CA PRO A 699 -8.19 7.85 -21.44
C PRO A 699 -9.35 7.20 -20.70
N GLU A 700 -9.06 6.15 -19.96
CA GLU A 700 -9.94 5.60 -18.94
C GLU A 700 -9.68 6.32 -17.61
N TYR A 701 -10.75 6.81 -17.00
CA TYR A 701 -10.74 7.39 -15.66
C TYR A 701 -11.19 6.30 -14.69
N ARG A 702 -10.33 5.92 -13.76
CA ARG A 702 -10.57 4.80 -12.85
C ARG A 702 -10.92 5.28 -11.46
N ASP A 703 -11.83 4.56 -10.84
CA ASP A 703 -12.20 4.73 -9.44
C ASP A 703 -11.91 3.48 -8.62
N TYR A 704 -11.95 3.60 -7.30
CA TYR A 704 -11.75 2.48 -6.39
C TYR A 704 -13.02 1.63 -6.32
N GLN A 705 -12.88 0.34 -6.61
CA GLN A 705 -14.00 -0.61 -6.53
C GLN A 705 -14.09 -1.17 -5.12
N GLY A 706 -15.29 -1.22 -4.56
CA GLY A 706 -15.55 -1.80 -3.25
C GLY A 706 -15.27 -0.83 -2.09
N ASP A 707 -15.26 0.47 -2.34
CA ASP A 707 -15.09 1.49 -1.30
C ASP A 707 -16.41 2.00 -0.70
N THR A 708 -17.52 1.50 -1.21
CA THR A 708 -18.90 1.76 -0.74
C THR A 708 -19.32 0.91 0.46
N VAL A 709 -18.41 0.66 1.40
CA VAL A 709 -18.66 -0.21 2.56
C VAL A 709 -19.59 0.43 3.61
N ASP A 710 -20.43 -0.38 4.25
CA ASP A 710 -21.28 0.07 5.34
C ASP A 710 -20.51 0.34 6.62
N ARG A 711 -20.92 1.37 7.38
CA ARG A 711 -20.40 1.68 8.70
C ARG A 711 -21.46 1.38 9.78
N ASP A 712 -21.03 0.71 10.84
CA ASP A 712 -21.84 0.54 12.05
C ASP A 712 -20.91 0.34 13.27
N HIS A 713 -20.40 1.44 13.83
CA HIS A 713 -19.44 1.39 14.94
C HIS A 713 -19.76 2.42 16.03
N PHE A 714 -19.34 2.15 17.26
CA PHE A 714 -19.48 3.09 18.37
C PHE A 714 -18.28 4.06 18.44
N SER A 715 -18.54 5.25 18.99
CA SER A 715 -17.53 6.29 19.19
C SER A 715 -16.53 5.92 20.30
N TYR A 716 -15.33 6.53 20.26
CA TYR A 716 -14.36 6.46 21.35
C TYR A 716 -14.86 7.17 22.62
N VAL A 717 -15.45 8.36 22.46
CA VAL A 717 -15.96 9.20 23.54
C VAL A 717 -17.45 9.50 23.36
N GLY A 718 -18.12 9.89 24.43
CA GLY A 718 -19.56 10.12 24.41
C GLY A 718 -20.33 8.79 24.29
N ASN A 719 -21.50 8.86 23.75
CA ASN A 719 -22.38 7.68 23.60
C ASN A 719 -22.99 7.69 22.19
N PHE A 720 -22.15 7.87 21.19
CA PHE A 720 -22.57 7.91 19.79
C PHE A 720 -22.38 6.54 19.12
N ARG A 721 -23.25 6.27 18.17
CA ARG A 721 -23.08 5.16 17.23
C ARG A 721 -23.14 5.73 15.83
N TYR A 722 -22.08 5.54 15.09
CA TYR A 722 -21.98 5.99 13.71
C TYR A 722 -22.47 4.88 12.80
N THR A 723 -23.42 5.20 11.92
CA THR A 723 -23.94 4.29 10.92
C THR A 723 -23.96 4.99 9.57
N ASN A 724 -23.50 4.32 8.53
CA ASN A 724 -23.56 4.76 7.16
C ASN A 724 -23.89 3.56 6.27
N THR A 725 -24.99 3.62 5.55
CA THR A 725 -25.44 2.60 4.60
C THR A 725 -25.84 3.27 3.28
N SER A 726 -25.18 4.39 2.97
CA SER A 726 -25.47 5.17 1.77
C SER A 726 -24.83 4.61 0.51
N GLY A 727 -23.81 3.74 0.63
CA GLY A 727 -23.12 3.16 -0.49
C GLY A 727 -24.05 2.35 -1.39
N ARG A 728 -24.02 2.68 -2.70
CA ARG A 728 -24.68 1.91 -3.76
C ARG A 728 -23.99 2.25 -5.08
N ASN A 729 -24.22 1.64 -6.19
CA ASN A 729 -23.66 1.99 -7.51
C ASN A 729 -22.15 2.30 -7.51
N ASP A 730 -21.35 1.37 -6.99
CA ASP A 730 -19.89 1.41 -6.82
C ASP A 730 -19.21 1.64 -8.19
N PHE A 731 -18.68 2.83 -8.42
CA PHE A 731 -18.06 3.22 -9.69
C PHE A 731 -16.72 2.49 -9.91
N VAL A 732 -16.42 2.18 -11.17
CA VAL A 732 -15.17 1.50 -11.54
C VAL A 732 -14.45 2.22 -12.67
N THR A 733 -15.18 2.59 -13.75
CA THR A 733 -14.60 3.18 -14.94
C THR A 733 -15.48 4.29 -15.47
N CYS A 734 -14.86 5.43 -15.74
CA CYS A 734 -15.49 6.54 -16.44
C CYS A 734 -14.75 6.85 -17.73
N LYS A 735 -15.47 7.30 -18.77
CA LYS A 735 -14.90 7.74 -20.06
C LYS A 735 -15.66 8.93 -20.60
N VAL A 736 -14.97 9.72 -21.42
CA VAL A 736 -15.57 10.85 -22.13
C VAL A 736 -15.18 10.78 -23.60
N SER A 737 -16.18 10.81 -24.48
CA SER A 737 -16.00 10.96 -25.93
C SER A 737 -16.67 12.24 -26.42
N SER A 738 -16.26 12.72 -27.58
CA SER A 738 -16.84 13.92 -28.17
C SER A 738 -16.93 13.82 -29.68
N ASP A 739 -17.89 14.55 -30.26
CA ASP A 739 -17.91 14.88 -31.66
C ASP A 739 -18.10 16.40 -31.84
N ALA A 740 -18.36 16.86 -33.07
CA ALA A 740 -18.55 18.29 -33.37
C ALA A 740 -19.79 18.92 -32.68
N GLU A 741 -20.79 18.09 -32.35
CA GLU A 741 -22.09 18.54 -31.84
C GLU A 741 -22.38 18.10 -30.42
N ASN A 742 -21.77 17.00 -29.95
CA ASN A 742 -22.10 16.33 -28.69
C ASN A 742 -20.87 15.98 -27.84
N LEU A 743 -21.14 15.80 -26.54
CA LEU A 743 -20.29 15.13 -25.57
C LEU A 743 -21.01 13.86 -25.11
N TYR A 744 -20.21 12.82 -24.86
CA TYR A 744 -20.72 11.52 -24.42
C TYR A 744 -19.97 11.15 -23.15
N PHE A 745 -20.72 10.83 -22.11
CA PHE A 745 -20.18 10.42 -20.81
C PHE A 745 -20.57 8.97 -20.54
N TYR A 746 -19.65 8.21 -20.02
CA TYR A 746 -19.78 6.80 -19.67
C TYR A 746 -19.41 6.63 -18.20
N ALA A 747 -20.24 5.90 -17.46
CA ALA A 747 -19.93 5.44 -16.12
C ALA A 747 -20.29 3.96 -16.01
N GLU A 748 -19.33 3.16 -15.57
CA GLU A 748 -19.46 1.75 -15.29
C GLU A 748 -19.31 1.52 -13.78
N CYS A 749 -20.24 0.74 -13.21
CA CYS A 749 -20.23 0.32 -11.83
C CYS A 749 -19.83 -1.15 -11.69
N ALA A 750 -19.39 -1.57 -10.50
CA ALA A 750 -19.02 -2.94 -10.21
C ALA A 750 -20.15 -3.95 -10.36
N LYS A 751 -21.41 -3.48 -10.23
CA LYS A 751 -22.64 -4.27 -10.33
C LYS A 751 -23.68 -3.51 -11.15
N ASP A 752 -24.77 -4.19 -11.51
CA ASP A 752 -25.91 -3.55 -12.18
C ASP A 752 -26.35 -2.31 -11.41
N ILE A 753 -26.44 -1.17 -12.13
CA ILE A 753 -26.84 0.11 -11.56
C ILE A 753 -28.30 0.04 -11.11
N THR A 754 -28.58 0.57 -9.94
CA THR A 754 -29.93 0.64 -9.39
C THR A 754 -30.88 1.45 -10.30
N ALA A 755 -32.19 1.20 -10.22
CA ALA A 755 -33.15 2.04 -10.91
C ALA A 755 -33.09 3.51 -10.42
N PRO A 756 -33.35 4.51 -11.30
CA PRO A 756 -33.36 5.91 -10.89
C PRO A 756 -34.25 6.17 -9.69
N GLU A 757 -33.69 6.80 -8.66
CA GLU A 757 -34.42 7.15 -7.44
C GLU A 757 -33.86 8.45 -6.82
N GLY A 758 -34.72 9.41 -6.56
CA GLY A 758 -34.37 10.68 -5.93
C GLY A 758 -33.65 11.66 -6.87
N THR A 759 -32.97 12.64 -6.28
CA THR A 759 -32.27 13.71 -7.02
C THR A 759 -30.75 13.54 -7.04
N ASN A 760 -30.25 12.52 -6.34
CA ASN A 760 -28.83 12.23 -6.18
C ASN A 760 -28.46 10.81 -6.68
N TRP A 761 -29.15 10.33 -7.70
CA TRP A 761 -28.86 9.08 -8.38
C TRP A 761 -27.95 9.32 -9.59
N MET A 762 -26.75 8.75 -9.57
CA MET A 762 -25.78 8.79 -10.67
C MET A 762 -25.63 10.21 -11.27
N ASN A 763 -25.37 11.19 -10.41
CA ASN A 763 -25.20 12.58 -10.81
C ASN A 763 -23.82 12.79 -11.46
N LEU A 764 -23.77 13.64 -12.49
CA LEU A 764 -22.54 14.10 -13.12
C LEU A 764 -22.36 15.59 -12.87
N PHE A 765 -21.31 15.95 -12.15
CA PHE A 765 -20.88 17.31 -11.88
C PHE A 765 -19.81 17.72 -12.90
N ILE A 766 -19.87 18.94 -13.41
CA ILE A 766 -18.92 19.47 -14.39
C ILE A 766 -18.48 20.88 -13.99
N ASP A 767 -17.17 21.08 -13.86
CA ASP A 767 -16.51 22.38 -13.83
C ASP A 767 -16.04 22.69 -15.25
N ALA A 768 -16.73 23.63 -15.90
CA ALA A 768 -16.59 23.91 -17.33
C ALA A 768 -15.36 24.76 -17.68
N ASP A 769 -14.85 25.53 -16.75
CA ASP A 769 -13.74 26.47 -16.94
C ASP A 769 -12.52 26.19 -16.03
N CYS A 770 -12.54 25.09 -15.27
CA CYS A 770 -11.51 24.68 -14.31
C CYS A 770 -11.21 25.77 -13.28
N ASN A 771 -12.23 26.47 -12.81
CA ASN A 771 -12.12 27.62 -11.94
C ASN A 771 -12.99 27.47 -10.68
N ALA A 772 -12.39 27.13 -9.57
CA ALA A 772 -13.07 26.95 -8.30
C ALA A 772 -13.81 28.21 -7.76
N GLN A 773 -13.66 29.38 -8.41
CA GLN A 773 -14.33 30.61 -8.03
C GLN A 773 -15.67 30.81 -8.76
N THR A 774 -16.06 29.91 -9.63
CA THR A 774 -17.33 29.92 -10.35
C THR A 774 -18.24 28.79 -9.91
N GLY A 775 -19.53 28.91 -10.08
CA GLY A 775 -20.49 27.88 -9.76
C GLY A 775 -20.53 27.51 -8.28
N TRP A 776 -20.81 26.24 -7.97
CA TRP A 776 -20.81 25.68 -6.64
C TRP A 776 -19.50 24.89 -6.43
N TYR A 777 -18.58 25.43 -5.64
CA TYR A 777 -17.23 24.87 -5.44
C TYR A 777 -16.48 24.52 -6.74
N GLY A 778 -16.63 25.37 -7.76
CA GLY A 778 -16.08 25.16 -9.11
C GLY A 778 -17.03 24.49 -10.09
N TYR A 779 -18.01 23.74 -9.64
CA TYR A 779 -18.95 23.07 -10.55
C TYR A 779 -19.95 24.06 -11.14
N ASP A 780 -19.99 24.14 -12.48
CA ASP A 780 -20.93 24.96 -13.24
C ASP A 780 -22.22 24.23 -13.57
N TYR A 781 -22.15 22.92 -13.79
CA TYR A 781 -23.31 22.12 -14.21
C TYR A 781 -23.47 20.88 -13.34
N LEU A 782 -24.74 20.51 -13.14
CA LEU A 782 -25.17 19.25 -12.52
C LEU A 782 -26.15 18.55 -13.46
N ILE A 783 -25.83 17.34 -13.85
CA ILE A 783 -26.59 16.54 -14.80
C ILE A 783 -27.22 15.36 -14.04
N ASN A 784 -28.45 15.00 -14.46
CA ASN A 784 -29.16 13.81 -13.97
C ASN A 784 -29.83 13.96 -12.59
N ARG A 785 -30.21 15.16 -12.15
CA ARG A 785 -31.08 15.32 -10.96
C ARG A 785 -32.52 14.89 -11.19
N SER A 786 -32.99 14.86 -12.41
CA SER A 786 -34.31 14.30 -12.74
C SER A 786 -34.26 13.52 -14.05
N GLN A 787 -35.08 12.48 -14.11
CA GLN A 787 -35.19 11.57 -15.24
C GLN A 787 -36.63 11.52 -15.72
N ALA A 788 -36.86 11.73 -17.02
CA ALA A 788 -38.17 11.61 -17.64
C ALA A 788 -38.07 11.28 -19.16
N ASP A 789 -38.88 10.36 -19.62
CA ASP A 789 -39.03 10.03 -21.07
C ASP A 789 -37.68 9.69 -21.77
N GLY A 790 -36.75 9.00 -21.10
CA GLY A 790 -35.44 8.63 -21.65
C GLY A 790 -34.44 9.79 -21.69
N LYS A 791 -34.70 10.83 -20.92
CA LYS A 791 -33.84 12.01 -20.81
C LYS A 791 -33.55 12.33 -19.35
N VAL A 792 -32.44 13.01 -19.14
CA VAL A 792 -31.99 13.52 -17.85
C VAL A 792 -31.93 15.06 -17.91
N SER A 793 -32.12 15.73 -16.76
CA SER A 793 -31.95 17.17 -16.66
C SER A 793 -30.49 17.59 -16.85
N VAL A 794 -30.27 18.75 -17.46
CA VAL A 794 -29.01 19.50 -17.43
C VAL A 794 -29.30 20.82 -16.72
N GLU A 795 -28.69 20.98 -15.55
CA GLU A 795 -28.92 22.13 -14.69
C GLU A 795 -27.62 22.91 -14.53
N LYS A 796 -27.72 24.24 -14.44
CA LYS A 796 -26.60 25.15 -14.24
C LYS A 796 -26.68 25.74 -12.83
N PHE A 797 -25.56 25.79 -12.10
CA PHE A 797 -25.46 26.49 -10.84
C PHE A 797 -25.56 28.01 -11.08
N ILE A 798 -26.38 28.69 -10.22
CA ILE A 798 -26.61 30.13 -10.27
C ILE A 798 -25.91 30.75 -9.04
N GLY A 799 -24.95 31.62 -9.31
CA GLY A 799 -24.15 32.25 -8.26
C GLY A 799 -22.90 31.43 -7.89
N ASN A 800 -22.17 31.91 -6.90
CA ASN A 800 -20.94 31.26 -6.41
C ASN A 800 -21.22 30.62 -5.05
N ASP A 801 -20.79 29.39 -4.87
CA ASP A 801 -20.89 28.62 -3.61
C ASP A 801 -22.32 28.52 -3.06
N THR A 802 -23.31 28.54 -3.96
CA THR A 802 -24.72 28.38 -3.59
C THR A 802 -25.31 27.15 -4.28
N TRP A 803 -26.07 26.36 -3.52
CA TRP A 803 -26.81 25.20 -4.05
C TRP A 803 -28.12 25.65 -4.71
N GLU A 804 -28.01 26.57 -5.69
CA GLU A 804 -29.13 27.09 -6.48
C GLU A 804 -28.91 26.72 -7.94
N LEU A 805 -29.90 26.08 -8.56
CA LEU A 805 -29.81 25.50 -9.89
C LEU A 805 -30.96 26.01 -10.79
N GLU A 806 -30.68 26.24 -12.08
CA GLU A 806 -31.68 26.41 -13.12
C GLU A 806 -31.51 25.35 -14.21
N THR A 807 -32.63 24.80 -14.68
CA THR A 807 -32.61 23.86 -15.81
C THR A 807 -32.32 24.63 -17.11
N VAL A 808 -31.22 24.27 -17.77
CA VAL A 808 -30.77 24.87 -19.03
C VAL A 808 -31.01 23.97 -20.23
N GLY A 809 -31.29 22.67 -20.01
CA GLY A 809 -31.56 21.74 -21.07
C GLY A 809 -31.84 20.32 -20.58
N GLU A 810 -31.83 19.39 -21.51
CA GLU A 810 -32.02 17.97 -21.30
C GLU A 810 -30.96 17.20 -22.10
N ALA A 811 -30.57 16.02 -21.62
CA ALA A 811 -29.66 15.10 -22.30
C ALA A 811 -30.31 13.73 -22.47
N ALA A 812 -29.98 13.02 -23.53
CA ALA A 812 -30.38 11.62 -23.71
C ALA A 812 -29.51 10.72 -22.85
N TYR A 813 -30.08 9.67 -22.28
CA TYR A 813 -29.32 8.68 -21.54
C TYR A 813 -29.77 7.25 -21.90
N ASN A 814 -28.87 6.30 -21.68
CA ASN A 814 -29.14 4.86 -21.77
C ASN A 814 -28.50 4.16 -20.58
N LEU A 815 -29.31 3.38 -19.86
CA LEU A 815 -28.88 2.53 -18.78
C LEU A 815 -28.94 1.06 -19.23
N ARG A 816 -27.80 0.36 -19.16
CA ARG A 816 -27.67 -1.03 -19.60
C ARG A 816 -26.84 -1.83 -18.61
N GLY A 817 -27.51 -2.56 -17.72
CA GLY A 817 -26.87 -3.35 -16.66
C GLY A 817 -26.06 -2.44 -15.73
N ASN A 818 -24.75 -2.61 -15.72
CA ASN A 818 -23.83 -1.84 -14.90
C ASN A 818 -23.25 -0.57 -15.59
N VAL A 819 -23.79 -0.17 -16.76
CA VAL A 819 -23.29 0.97 -17.54
C VAL A 819 -24.36 2.02 -17.74
N LEU A 820 -24.05 3.26 -17.37
CA LEU A 820 -24.82 4.45 -17.70
C LEU A 820 -24.09 5.27 -18.77
N GLN A 821 -24.79 5.63 -19.83
CA GLN A 821 -24.29 6.52 -20.88
C GLN A 821 -25.15 7.77 -20.95
N ILE A 822 -24.55 8.96 -21.07
CA ILE A 822 -25.26 10.22 -21.25
C ILE A 822 -24.72 10.92 -22.51
N LYS A 823 -25.61 11.39 -23.38
CA LYS A 823 -25.29 12.20 -24.57
C LYS A 823 -25.84 13.60 -24.38
N ILE A 824 -24.95 14.60 -24.37
CA ILE A 824 -25.29 16.01 -24.17
C ILE A 824 -24.88 16.81 -25.39
N ALA A 825 -25.79 17.63 -25.94
CA ALA A 825 -25.44 18.54 -27.02
C ALA A 825 -24.51 19.67 -26.50
N ARG A 826 -23.39 19.91 -27.16
CA ARG A 826 -22.42 20.98 -26.80
C ARG A 826 -23.08 22.36 -26.70
N SER A 827 -24.17 22.60 -27.45
CA SER A 827 -24.92 23.87 -27.43
C SER A 827 -25.65 24.12 -26.09
N VAL A 828 -25.80 23.10 -25.24
CA VAL A 828 -26.46 23.22 -23.93
C VAL A 828 -25.47 23.70 -22.85
N MET A 829 -24.22 23.28 -22.98
CA MET A 829 -23.15 23.64 -22.05
C MET A 829 -22.03 24.38 -22.79
N ASN A 830 -21.45 25.40 -22.18
CA ASN A 830 -20.32 26.13 -22.77
C ASN A 830 -19.00 25.50 -22.28
N LEU A 831 -18.68 24.32 -22.79
CA LEU A 831 -17.42 23.60 -22.44
C LEU A 831 -16.31 23.91 -23.43
N GLY A 832 -15.11 24.13 -22.89
CA GLY A 832 -13.86 24.24 -23.63
C GLY A 832 -13.30 22.88 -24.06
N ASP A 833 -12.02 22.89 -24.46
CA ASP A 833 -11.24 21.69 -24.76
C ASP A 833 -10.66 21.04 -23.48
N THR A 834 -10.77 21.70 -22.33
CA THR A 834 -10.41 21.23 -21.01
C THR A 834 -11.54 21.56 -20.03
N PHE A 835 -11.94 20.61 -19.22
CA PHE A 835 -12.91 20.75 -18.14
C PHE A 835 -12.70 19.66 -17.10
N ASP A 836 -13.17 19.89 -15.88
CA ASP A 836 -13.14 18.89 -14.82
C ASP A 836 -14.52 18.27 -14.61
N PHE A 837 -14.57 17.01 -14.22
CA PHE A 837 -15.83 16.31 -13.99
C PHE A 837 -15.73 15.29 -12.86
N LYS A 838 -16.87 15.00 -12.26
CA LYS A 838 -17.05 14.02 -11.19
C LYS A 838 -18.40 13.32 -11.36
N TRP A 839 -18.39 12.01 -11.17
CA TRP A 839 -19.62 11.26 -10.91
C TRP A 839 -19.85 11.14 -9.41
N ALA A 840 -21.12 11.10 -9.00
CA ALA A 840 -21.50 10.81 -7.62
C ALA A 840 -22.87 10.13 -7.55
N ASP A 841 -22.99 9.12 -6.69
CA ASP A 841 -24.26 8.44 -6.43
C ASP A 841 -24.58 8.45 -4.95
N ASN A 842 -25.82 8.78 -4.62
CA ASN A 842 -26.33 8.86 -3.26
C ASN A 842 -25.52 9.78 -2.32
N SER A 843 -24.86 10.77 -2.87
CA SER A 843 -24.05 11.79 -2.21
C SER A 843 -24.56 13.19 -2.55
N VAL A 844 -24.23 14.19 -1.77
CA VAL A 844 -24.48 15.63 -2.01
C VAL A 844 -25.92 15.92 -2.43
N SER A 845 -26.86 15.64 -1.55
CA SER A 845 -28.28 15.89 -1.85
C SER A 845 -28.76 17.29 -1.52
N ASP A 846 -28.06 18.00 -0.65
CA ASP A 846 -28.43 19.30 -0.07
C ASP A 846 -27.37 20.41 -0.25
N GLY A 847 -26.31 20.12 -0.96
CA GLY A 847 -25.25 21.07 -1.27
C GLY A 847 -24.15 21.19 -0.21
N ASP A 848 -23.99 20.19 0.61
CA ASP A 848 -22.80 20.03 1.45
C ASP A 848 -21.70 19.28 0.68
N VAL A 849 -20.66 19.98 0.25
CA VAL A 849 -19.56 19.45 -0.55
C VAL A 849 -18.75 18.39 0.20
N MET A 850 -18.72 18.45 1.53
CA MET A 850 -18.02 17.48 2.36
C MET A 850 -18.65 16.08 2.30
N GLN A 851 -19.90 15.97 1.87
CA GLN A 851 -20.57 14.67 1.71
C GLN A 851 -19.93 13.78 0.63
N PHE A 852 -19.08 14.32 -0.25
CA PHE A 852 -18.28 13.49 -1.15
C PHE A 852 -17.27 12.59 -0.39
N LEU A 853 -16.92 12.93 0.85
CA LEU A 853 -15.97 12.16 1.65
C LEU A 853 -16.60 10.92 2.32
N ASP A 854 -17.91 10.94 2.59
CA ASP A 854 -18.52 9.95 3.47
C ASP A 854 -19.83 9.34 2.97
N LEU A 855 -20.56 10.00 2.07
CA LEU A 855 -21.87 9.51 1.62
C LEU A 855 -21.83 8.95 0.20
N GLY A 856 -22.52 7.82 0.01
CA GLY A 856 -22.69 7.21 -1.29
C GLY A 856 -21.39 6.74 -1.90
N ASP A 857 -21.21 7.08 -3.17
CA ASP A 857 -19.98 6.88 -3.94
C ASP A 857 -19.66 8.11 -4.80
N ALA A 858 -18.40 8.40 -5.02
CA ALA A 858 -17.93 9.51 -5.81
C ALA A 858 -16.68 9.15 -6.63
N ALA A 859 -16.76 9.31 -7.93
CA ALA A 859 -15.68 9.01 -8.88
C ALA A 859 -15.14 10.30 -9.55
N PRO A 860 -13.91 10.72 -9.22
CA PRO A 860 -13.00 10.15 -8.24
C PRO A 860 -13.43 10.49 -6.80
N ASN A 861 -12.82 9.78 -5.84
CA ASN A 861 -13.09 9.95 -4.42
C ASN A 861 -12.94 11.39 -3.90
N ASP A 862 -13.52 11.65 -2.73
CA ASP A 862 -13.43 12.90 -1.99
C ASP A 862 -13.81 14.11 -2.85
N ARG A 863 -13.13 15.24 -2.71
CA ARG A 863 -13.35 16.44 -3.56
C ARG A 863 -12.45 16.47 -4.81
N PHE A 864 -11.76 15.37 -5.15
CA PHE A 864 -11.03 15.27 -6.40
C PHE A 864 -11.96 15.23 -7.61
N ASN A 865 -11.45 15.62 -8.77
CA ASN A 865 -12.12 15.56 -10.07
C ASN A 865 -11.21 14.88 -11.09
N TYR A 866 -11.79 14.23 -12.08
CA TYR A 866 -11.09 13.88 -13.30
C TYR A 866 -10.98 15.11 -14.20
N ARG A 867 -9.86 15.25 -14.89
CA ARG A 867 -9.69 16.30 -15.91
C ARG A 867 -9.75 15.72 -17.31
N TYR A 868 -10.72 16.15 -18.09
CA TYR A 868 -10.75 15.95 -19.53
C TYR A 868 -9.93 17.06 -20.21
N THR A 869 -9.02 16.71 -21.12
CA THR A 869 -8.29 17.69 -21.94
C THR A 869 -7.97 17.10 -23.30
N THR A 870 -7.98 17.92 -24.34
CA THR A 870 -7.50 17.57 -25.69
C THR A 870 -6.07 18.04 -25.94
N GLU A 871 -5.46 18.72 -24.98
CA GLU A 871 -4.10 19.22 -25.07
C GLU A 871 -3.09 18.08 -24.90
N GLN A 872 -2.23 17.90 -25.91
CA GLN A 872 -1.15 16.92 -25.86
C GLN A 872 0.03 17.48 -25.05
N THR A 873 0.48 16.73 -24.07
CA THR A 873 1.61 17.08 -23.23
C THR A 873 2.78 16.17 -23.49
N GLU A 874 4.00 16.72 -23.54
CA GLU A 874 5.23 15.93 -23.68
C GLU A 874 5.56 15.23 -22.37
N ILE A 875 5.73 13.91 -22.42
CA ILE A 875 6.07 13.08 -21.26
C ILE A 875 7.59 13.00 -21.11
N LYS A 876 8.09 13.26 -19.90
CA LYS A 876 9.50 13.05 -19.55
C LYS A 876 9.73 11.57 -19.32
N LEU A 877 10.57 10.98 -20.13
CA LEU A 877 10.86 9.54 -20.05
C LEU A 877 11.78 9.22 -18.86
N PRO A 878 11.45 8.20 -18.05
CA PRO A 878 12.30 7.77 -16.94
C PRO A 878 13.54 7.01 -17.44
N ASP A 879 14.62 7.04 -16.67
CA ASP A 879 15.85 6.28 -16.96
C ASP A 879 15.61 4.76 -16.97
N ALA A 880 14.58 4.29 -16.28
CA ALA A 880 14.18 2.88 -16.26
C ALA A 880 13.67 2.38 -17.62
N LEU A 881 13.21 3.27 -18.51
CA LEU A 881 12.77 2.91 -19.85
C LEU A 881 13.98 2.67 -20.76
N THR A 882 14.23 1.41 -21.09
CA THR A 882 15.35 1.04 -21.99
C THR A 882 14.89 0.90 -23.44
N ASP A 883 15.82 0.98 -24.39
CA ASP A 883 15.54 0.94 -25.83
C ASP A 883 14.90 -0.39 -26.31
N ASP A 884 15.05 -1.48 -25.57
CA ASP A 884 14.47 -2.78 -25.89
C ASP A 884 13.05 -2.99 -25.33
N MET A 885 12.58 -2.07 -24.47
CA MET A 885 11.25 -2.12 -23.90
C MET A 885 10.21 -1.51 -24.82
N ILE A 886 9.04 -2.15 -24.86
CA ILE A 886 7.79 -1.57 -25.37
C ILE A 886 6.80 -1.59 -24.23
N VAL A 887 6.33 -0.43 -23.83
CA VAL A 887 5.47 -0.24 -22.67
C VAL A 887 4.11 0.25 -23.13
N LEU A 888 3.05 -0.42 -22.66
CA LEU A 888 1.65 -0.15 -23.00
C LEU A 888 0.79 -0.18 -21.72
N LYS A 889 -0.34 0.50 -21.76
CA LYS A 889 -1.35 0.47 -20.69
C LYS A 889 -2.73 0.19 -21.29
N ALA A 890 -3.53 -0.58 -20.58
CA ALA A 890 -4.93 -0.80 -20.94
C ALA A 890 -5.68 0.55 -21.04
N GLY A 891 -6.50 0.69 -22.08
CA GLY A 891 -7.30 1.90 -22.31
C GLY A 891 -6.54 3.11 -22.85
N SER A 892 -5.20 3.05 -22.99
CA SER A 892 -4.40 4.12 -23.60
C SER A 892 -4.16 3.86 -25.09
N TYR A 893 -4.17 4.94 -25.87
CA TYR A 893 -3.78 4.93 -27.30
C TYR A 893 -2.29 5.19 -27.48
N ASN A 894 -1.58 5.50 -26.42
CA ASN A 894 -0.14 5.71 -26.39
C ASN A 894 0.61 4.44 -26.00
N ALA A 895 1.83 4.33 -26.48
CA ALA A 895 2.82 3.35 -26.08
C ALA A 895 4.20 4.01 -26.07
N PHE A 896 5.18 3.31 -25.48
CA PHE A 896 6.58 3.76 -25.48
C PHE A 896 7.44 2.67 -26.09
N ALA A 897 8.20 3.00 -27.12
CA ALA A 897 9.06 2.06 -27.83
C ALA A 897 10.35 2.74 -28.30
N GLY A 898 11.50 2.10 -28.11
CA GLY A 898 12.80 2.65 -28.51
C GLY A 898 13.10 3.99 -27.85
N GLY A 899 12.78 4.12 -26.55
CA GLY A 899 13.02 5.33 -25.78
C GLY A 899 12.20 6.55 -26.20
N LYS A 900 11.02 6.38 -26.76
CA LYS A 900 10.12 7.49 -27.15
C LYS A 900 8.64 7.08 -27.13
N GLN A 901 7.78 8.08 -26.95
CA GLN A 901 6.35 7.89 -27.08
C GLN A 901 5.96 7.64 -28.56
N VAL A 902 5.09 6.66 -28.77
CA VAL A 902 4.50 6.29 -30.07
C VAL A 902 3.00 6.05 -29.89
N ARG A 903 2.22 6.04 -30.96
CA ARG A 903 0.80 5.68 -30.92
C ARG A 903 0.60 4.23 -31.33
N LEU A 904 -0.44 3.59 -30.81
CA LEU A 904 -0.85 2.24 -31.24
C LEU A 904 -1.31 2.20 -32.71
N ASP A 905 -1.91 3.28 -33.18
CA ASP A 905 -2.11 3.57 -34.60
C ASP A 905 -1.41 4.88 -34.93
N ALA A 906 -0.43 4.87 -35.82
CA ALA A 906 0.35 6.04 -36.18
C ALA A 906 -0.50 7.19 -36.75
N SER A 907 -1.67 6.86 -37.29
CA SER A 907 -2.59 7.80 -37.96
C SER A 907 -3.77 8.24 -37.08
N SER A 908 -4.00 7.60 -35.95
CA SER A 908 -5.22 7.81 -35.15
C SER A 908 -4.97 7.60 -33.65
N THR A 909 -5.79 8.24 -32.82
CA THR A 909 -5.86 7.98 -31.37
C THR A 909 -7.03 7.06 -30.98
N LYS A 910 -7.67 6.40 -31.95
CA LYS A 910 -8.79 5.48 -31.70
C LYS A 910 -8.37 4.06 -31.35
N ALA A 911 -7.12 3.71 -31.60
CA ALA A 911 -6.61 2.38 -31.30
C ALA A 911 -6.10 2.37 -29.85
N VAL A 912 -6.64 1.48 -29.05
CA VAL A 912 -6.18 1.23 -27.67
C VAL A 912 -5.79 -0.22 -27.48
N LEU A 913 -4.98 -0.49 -26.48
CA LEU A 913 -4.75 -1.85 -26.00
C LEU A 913 -6.09 -2.38 -25.48
N MET A 914 -6.58 -3.43 -26.11
CA MET A 914 -7.76 -4.16 -25.66
C MET A 914 -7.37 -5.50 -25.10
N GLY A 915 -8.14 -6.02 -24.18
CA GLY A 915 -7.86 -7.34 -23.67
C GLY A 915 -9.00 -8.00 -22.95
N ARG A 916 -8.88 -9.31 -22.90
CA ARG A 916 -9.64 -10.22 -22.04
C ARG A 916 -8.64 -11.24 -21.55
N GLY A 917 -7.95 -10.91 -20.51
CA GLY A 917 -7.08 -11.82 -19.93
C GLY A 917 -5.65 -11.84 -20.47
N GLU A 918 -4.95 -12.96 -20.38
CA GLU A 918 -3.67 -13.16 -21.10
C GLU A 918 -3.82 -12.89 -22.60
N ASP A 919 -5.05 -12.82 -23.07
CA ASP A 919 -5.46 -12.55 -24.42
C ASP A 919 -5.63 -11.05 -24.63
N PHE A 920 -4.53 -10.30 -24.60
CA PHE A 920 -4.56 -8.90 -25.01
C PHE A 920 -4.49 -8.76 -26.53
N TYR A 921 -5.15 -7.72 -27.01
CA TYR A 921 -5.25 -7.45 -28.44
C TYR A 921 -4.60 -6.10 -28.78
N LEU A 922 -3.79 -6.11 -29.82
CA LEU A 922 -3.13 -4.93 -30.35
C LEU A 922 -3.49 -4.73 -31.82
N PRO A 923 -3.43 -3.49 -32.34
CA PRO A 923 -3.50 -3.24 -33.77
C PRO A 923 -2.43 -4.04 -34.51
N LEU A 924 -2.86 -4.74 -35.56
CA LEU A 924 -1.97 -5.59 -36.37
C LEU A 924 -0.75 -4.81 -36.88
N ALA A 925 -0.97 -3.60 -37.37
CA ALA A 925 0.11 -2.74 -37.86
C ALA A 925 1.14 -2.42 -36.75
N PHE A 926 0.70 -2.16 -35.53
CA PHE A 926 1.60 -1.91 -34.40
C PHE A 926 2.48 -3.13 -34.08
N VAL A 927 1.88 -4.33 -34.08
CA VAL A 927 2.63 -5.56 -33.84
C VAL A 927 3.69 -5.81 -34.91
N GLU A 928 3.36 -5.61 -36.18
CA GLU A 928 4.28 -5.88 -37.30
C GLU A 928 5.33 -4.78 -37.47
N GLU A 929 4.97 -3.51 -37.30
CA GLU A 929 5.85 -2.37 -37.57
C GLU A 929 6.66 -1.91 -36.35
N VAL A 930 6.07 -1.92 -35.15
CA VAL A 930 6.72 -1.40 -33.93
C VAL A 930 7.31 -2.52 -33.10
N ILE A 931 6.54 -3.58 -32.80
CA ILE A 931 7.06 -4.76 -32.09
C ILE A 931 8.00 -5.57 -32.99
N GLY A 932 7.79 -5.52 -34.32
CA GLY A 932 8.62 -6.20 -35.30
C GLY A 932 8.38 -7.71 -35.35
N VAL A 933 7.16 -8.15 -35.07
CA VAL A 933 6.77 -9.57 -35.01
C VAL A 933 5.74 -9.86 -36.09
N SER A 934 5.98 -10.91 -36.89
CA SER A 934 5.03 -11.31 -37.94
C SER A 934 3.82 -12.01 -37.34
N CYS A 935 2.65 -11.55 -37.71
CA CYS A 935 1.36 -12.10 -37.32
C CYS A 935 0.75 -13.03 -38.40
N GLN A 936 1.53 -13.51 -39.35
CA GLN A 936 1.03 -14.34 -40.44
C GLN A 936 0.41 -15.64 -39.91
N GLY A 937 -0.88 -15.83 -40.20
CA GLY A 937 -1.63 -17.03 -39.81
C GLY A 937 -2.34 -16.93 -38.48
N LEU A 938 -2.23 -15.79 -37.77
CA LEU A 938 -3.03 -15.54 -36.58
C LEU A 938 -4.43 -15.04 -36.99
N GLU A 939 -5.41 -15.33 -36.15
CA GLU A 939 -6.76 -14.80 -36.31
C GLU A 939 -6.77 -13.31 -36.06
N THR A 940 -7.46 -12.58 -36.91
CA THR A 940 -7.64 -11.13 -36.78
C THR A 940 -9.12 -10.78 -36.77
N PHE A 941 -9.48 -9.70 -36.14
CA PHE A 941 -10.82 -9.13 -36.23
C PHE A 941 -10.74 -7.63 -36.48
N ASN A 942 -11.80 -7.06 -37.07
CA ASN A 942 -11.90 -5.64 -37.27
C ASN A 942 -12.79 -5.03 -36.18
N HIS A 943 -12.28 -4.01 -35.52
CA HIS A 943 -13.02 -3.26 -34.53
C HIS A 943 -13.01 -1.79 -34.92
N TYR A 944 -14.17 -1.28 -35.36
CA TYR A 944 -14.36 0.09 -35.82
C TYR A 944 -13.31 0.60 -36.83
N GLY A 945 -12.95 -0.24 -37.78
CA GLY A 945 -12.03 0.10 -38.87
C GLY A 945 -10.55 -0.27 -38.60
N ILE A 946 -10.22 -0.67 -37.38
CA ILE A 946 -8.86 -1.08 -36.98
C ILE A 946 -8.81 -2.61 -36.92
N THR A 947 -7.79 -3.20 -37.55
CA THR A 947 -7.57 -4.64 -37.50
C THR A 947 -6.72 -4.98 -36.29
N TYR A 948 -7.26 -5.82 -35.42
CA TYR A 948 -6.63 -6.30 -34.20
C TYR A 948 -6.17 -7.75 -34.32
N VAL A 949 -5.15 -8.10 -33.57
CA VAL A 949 -4.59 -9.46 -33.44
C VAL A 949 -4.25 -9.73 -31.97
N MET A 950 -4.30 -11.02 -31.59
CA MET A 950 -3.78 -11.50 -30.30
C MET A 950 -2.30 -11.89 -30.48
N PRO A 951 -1.33 -11.05 -30.04
CA PRO A 951 0.06 -11.21 -30.46
C PRO A 951 0.90 -12.06 -29.50
N ALA A 952 0.40 -12.46 -28.32
CA ALA A 952 1.19 -13.08 -27.25
C ALA A 952 2.04 -14.26 -27.73
N GLN A 953 1.46 -15.20 -28.49
CA GLN A 953 2.20 -16.36 -29.02
C GLN A 953 3.27 -15.96 -30.04
N ALA A 954 2.99 -14.97 -30.89
CA ALA A 954 3.95 -14.50 -31.90
C ALA A 954 5.11 -13.75 -31.23
N ILE A 955 4.84 -12.97 -30.18
CA ILE A 955 5.83 -12.27 -29.38
C ILE A 955 6.77 -13.29 -28.71
N ALA A 956 6.21 -14.31 -28.06
CA ALA A 956 6.99 -15.39 -27.45
C ALA A 956 7.81 -16.19 -28.49
N ALA A 957 7.23 -16.51 -29.64
CA ALA A 957 7.94 -17.20 -30.73
C ALA A 957 9.11 -16.37 -31.30
N ALA A 958 9.04 -15.03 -31.20
CA ALA A 958 10.11 -14.14 -31.59
C ALA A 958 11.19 -13.98 -30.49
N GLY A 959 11.08 -14.71 -29.37
CA GLY A 959 12.03 -14.67 -28.25
C GLY A 959 11.91 -13.42 -27.38
N LYS A 960 10.76 -12.75 -27.42
CA LYS A 960 10.44 -11.62 -26.52
C LYS A 960 9.54 -12.10 -25.40
N VAL A 961 9.60 -11.42 -24.28
CA VAL A 961 8.82 -11.72 -23.07
C VAL A 961 7.81 -10.60 -22.83
N VAL A 962 6.61 -10.99 -22.45
CA VAL A 962 5.56 -10.05 -22.00
C VAL A 962 5.51 -10.12 -20.48
N THR A 963 5.69 -8.98 -19.84
CA THR A 963 5.47 -8.79 -18.40
C THR A 963 4.24 -7.91 -18.23
N ILE A 964 3.31 -8.30 -17.37
CA ILE A 964 2.09 -7.54 -17.09
C ILE A 964 2.09 -7.20 -15.59
N SER A 965 1.95 -5.91 -15.26
CA SER A 965 1.86 -5.48 -13.88
C SER A 965 0.42 -5.53 -13.36
N GLU A 966 0.26 -5.48 -12.06
CA GLU A 966 -1.05 -5.43 -11.40
C GLU A 966 -1.84 -4.16 -11.78
N ASP A 967 -1.13 -3.08 -12.10
CA ASP A 967 -1.73 -1.80 -12.52
C ASP A 967 -2.19 -1.79 -14.00
N GLY A 968 -2.07 -2.91 -14.72
CA GLY A 968 -2.44 -3.00 -16.13
C GLY A 968 -1.38 -2.49 -17.11
N LEU A 969 -0.14 -2.34 -16.67
CA LEU A 969 0.98 -2.06 -17.56
C LEU A 969 1.41 -3.34 -18.27
N VAL A 970 1.58 -3.27 -19.58
CA VAL A 970 2.12 -4.36 -20.40
C VAL A 970 3.50 -3.97 -20.90
N VAL A 971 4.54 -4.71 -20.53
CA VAL A 971 5.91 -4.49 -20.98
C VAL A 971 6.37 -5.66 -21.85
N ILE A 972 6.77 -5.36 -23.08
CA ILE A 972 7.35 -6.34 -24.01
C ILE A 972 8.84 -6.05 -24.13
N SER A 973 9.69 -7.01 -23.77
CA SER A 973 11.13 -6.83 -23.72
C SER A 973 11.88 -8.12 -24.08
N SER A 974 13.21 -8.07 -24.11
CA SER A 974 14.05 -9.26 -24.38
C SER A 974 14.14 -10.23 -23.20
N SER A 975 13.80 -9.77 -21.98
CA SER A 975 13.76 -10.55 -20.75
C SER A 975 12.60 -10.07 -19.86
N ALA A 976 12.11 -10.92 -18.99
CA ALA A 976 11.08 -10.51 -18.02
C ALA A 976 11.56 -9.35 -17.15
N ILE A 977 10.68 -8.42 -16.84
CA ILE A 977 10.94 -7.37 -15.85
C ILE A 977 10.48 -7.92 -14.51
N GLU A 978 11.43 -8.21 -13.66
CA GLU A 978 11.18 -8.87 -12.38
C GLU A 978 11.20 -7.89 -11.20
N ASP A 979 11.76 -6.72 -11.44
CA ASP A 979 11.83 -5.65 -10.47
C ASP A 979 10.50 -4.88 -10.46
N ALA A 980 9.71 -5.06 -9.40
CA ALA A 980 8.44 -4.37 -9.22
C ALA A 980 8.60 -2.84 -9.13
N ASP A 981 9.75 -2.38 -8.61
CA ASP A 981 10.04 -0.94 -8.54
C ASP A 981 10.22 -0.35 -9.94
N ILE A 982 10.79 -1.12 -10.89
CA ILE A 982 10.88 -0.70 -12.29
C ILE A 982 9.49 -0.60 -12.91
N LEU A 983 8.62 -1.60 -12.72
CA LEU A 983 7.26 -1.57 -13.25
C LEU A 983 6.46 -0.40 -12.68
N THR A 984 6.53 -0.18 -11.38
CA THR A 984 5.90 0.96 -10.71
C THR A 984 6.45 2.30 -11.22
N THR A 985 7.77 2.40 -11.41
CA THR A 985 8.41 3.61 -11.96
C THR A 985 7.95 3.86 -13.39
N LEU A 986 7.91 2.83 -14.25
CA LEU A 986 7.42 2.95 -15.63
C LEU A 986 5.95 3.39 -15.64
N TYR A 987 5.11 2.76 -14.83
CA TYR A 987 3.70 3.13 -14.72
C TYR A 987 3.54 4.59 -14.29
N ARG A 988 4.15 4.98 -13.18
CA ARG A 988 4.03 6.33 -12.61
C ARG A 988 4.67 7.43 -13.47
N SER A 989 5.58 7.10 -14.36
CA SER A 989 6.27 8.10 -15.19
C SER A 989 5.69 8.21 -16.59
N LEU A 990 5.08 7.14 -17.12
CA LEU A 990 4.70 7.06 -18.52
C LEU A 990 3.18 7.05 -18.75
N MET A 991 2.39 6.66 -17.74
CA MET A 991 0.97 6.40 -17.86
C MET A 991 0.18 7.25 -16.86
#